data_a4e1efe6956748f78a520db5d18f5307
#
_entry.id   a4e1efe6956748f78a520db5d18f5307
#
_cell.length_a   1.000
_cell.length_b   1.000
_cell.length_c   1.000
_cell.angle_alpha   90.00
_cell.angle_beta   90.00
_cell.angle_gamma   90.00
#
_symmetry.space_group_name_H-M   'P 1'
#
loop_
_entity.id
_entity.type
_entity.pdbx_description
1 polymer ?
#
loop_
_entity_poly.entity_id
_entity_poly.type
_entity_poly.pdbx_seq_one_letter_code
_entity_poly.pdbx_strand_id
1 'polypeptide(L)'
;MDKYSFLNAAHTGYFAQMYDQYLQQPDSVEPSWRAFFQGFDFGVENSQDDNSIESVTEVPEHLQKEFRVVQLIDAYRKRGHLFTKTNPVRDRRTYQPNLALENFGLSPADRNMVFNAGDIMGIGPNTLTVIIEHLERVYCNSIGVEYMYIRNPEKLDWIQKRLHVNDNLPNFSQDEKKHILKKLNQAVSFETFLHTKYVGQKRFSLEGGESLIPALDAVVEAAANHGVEEFVMGMAHRGRLNTLTNIFGKSGKDIFSEFDGKDYEETVFDGDVKYHLGWTSKRTTDNGKKINMNIAPNPSHLETVGAVVQGIARAKLENSFDGDTHKVLPIIVHGDAAIAGQGLPYEIVQMAGLKGYGTGGTIHIVVNNQIGFTTNYLDARSSTYCTDVAKVTLSPVLHVNSDDAEAVVHATLFALDYRMKFGRDVFIDLLGYRKYGHNEGDEPRFTQPKLYKKIAKHQNPRDIYADQLIAQNIVTAADVKQLELDYKNSLEVDLKDSRKEEKTIITPFMADEWEGLSLAKAKKMKEVVDTKVDKKMLTEVATTITTLPADKKFLRKIEKLIGDRRRMYFESDAMDWAMGELLAYGTLLKEGFDVRISGQDVERGTFSHRHALLKAEESEEEIVLLNTISPENQGKFSVYNSLLSEYAVLGFDYGFAMASPNALTIWEAQFGDFSNGAQIMFDQYISAAEDKWKAQNGIVVLLPHGY
;
A
#
# COMPACT_ATOMS: atom_id res chain seq x y z
N MET A 1 33.72 4.18 -30.80
CA MET A 1 32.27 4.12 -30.58
C MET A 1 31.69 3.44 -31.81
N ASP A 2 30.89 2.41 -31.60
CA ASP A 2 30.21 1.71 -32.67
C ASP A 2 29.33 2.71 -33.45
N LYS A 3 29.48 2.74 -34.76
CA LYS A 3 28.82 3.70 -35.69
C LYS A 3 27.28 3.63 -35.59
N TYR A 4 26.73 2.56 -34.99
CA TYR A 4 25.30 2.24 -34.82
C TYR A 4 24.82 2.19 -33.37
N SER A 5 25.64 2.64 -32.43
CA SER A 5 25.27 2.62 -30.98
C SER A 5 24.02 3.47 -30.64
N PHE A 6 23.56 4.33 -31.57
CA PHE A 6 22.34 5.13 -31.41
C PHE A 6 21.06 4.31 -31.65
N LEU A 7 21.13 3.13 -32.29
CA LEU A 7 20.02 2.19 -32.48
C LEU A 7 19.88 1.18 -31.31
N ASN A 8 20.10 1.61 -30.11
CA ASN A 8 20.10 0.72 -28.97
C ASN A 8 18.69 0.20 -28.65
N ALA A 9 18.57 -1.04 -28.16
CA ALA A 9 17.33 -1.81 -27.94
C ALA A 9 16.21 -1.09 -27.15
N ALA A 10 16.51 0.00 -26.45
CA ALA A 10 15.54 0.78 -25.69
C ALA A 10 14.53 1.59 -26.54
N HIS A 11 14.81 1.77 -27.83
CA HIS A 11 14.00 2.63 -28.72
C HIS A 11 13.28 1.86 -29.82
N THR A 12 13.33 0.53 -29.77
CA THR A 12 12.72 -0.33 -30.79
C THR A 12 11.22 -0.12 -30.95
N GLY A 13 10.51 0.26 -29.87
CA GLY A 13 9.09 0.54 -29.91
C GLY A 13 8.73 1.76 -30.76
N TYR A 14 9.47 2.87 -30.61
CA TYR A 14 9.24 4.07 -31.42
C TYR A 14 9.63 3.85 -32.88
N PHE A 15 10.76 3.19 -33.10
CA PHE A 15 11.20 2.81 -34.45
C PHE A 15 10.15 1.91 -35.12
N ALA A 16 9.65 0.89 -34.42
CA ALA A 16 8.61 -0.01 -34.94
C ALA A 16 7.32 0.76 -35.28
N GLN A 17 6.88 1.67 -34.40
CA GLN A 17 5.70 2.49 -34.66
C GLN A 17 5.85 3.37 -35.89
N MET A 18 6.99 4.04 -36.05
CA MET A 18 7.27 4.86 -37.25
C MET A 18 7.39 4.02 -38.50
N TYR A 19 7.96 2.81 -38.40
CA TYR A 19 8.07 1.89 -39.52
C TYR A 19 6.69 1.32 -39.90
N ASP A 20 5.86 0.95 -38.96
CA ASP A 20 4.47 0.53 -39.19
C ASP A 20 3.67 1.64 -39.87
N GLN A 21 3.84 2.89 -39.43
CA GLN A 21 3.22 4.05 -40.06
C GLN A 21 3.71 4.26 -41.50
N TYR A 22 5.02 4.11 -41.75
CA TYR A 22 5.59 4.14 -43.08
C TYR A 22 5.04 3.03 -43.97
N LEU A 23 4.93 1.79 -43.47
CA LEU A 23 4.38 0.66 -44.22
C LEU A 23 2.91 0.85 -44.59
N GLN A 24 2.12 1.46 -43.70
CA GLN A 24 0.69 1.72 -43.94
C GLN A 24 0.49 2.89 -44.90
N GLN A 25 1.23 3.97 -44.72
CA GLN A 25 1.11 5.19 -45.51
C GLN A 25 2.45 5.94 -45.60
N PRO A 26 3.32 5.62 -46.60
CA PRO A 26 4.65 6.18 -46.70
C PRO A 26 4.74 7.72 -46.69
N ASP A 27 3.70 8.38 -47.21
CA ASP A 27 3.62 9.84 -47.24
C ASP A 27 3.20 10.48 -45.89
N SER A 28 2.80 9.68 -44.91
CA SER A 28 2.44 10.17 -43.56
C SER A 28 3.65 10.37 -42.66
N VAL A 29 4.81 9.82 -43.02
CA VAL A 29 6.08 10.05 -42.31
C VAL A 29 6.90 11.11 -42.97
N GLU A 30 7.66 11.84 -42.19
CA GLU A 30 8.52 12.92 -42.64
C GLU A 30 9.56 12.40 -43.66
N PRO A 31 9.95 13.19 -44.69
CA PRO A 31 10.81 12.74 -45.80
C PRO A 31 12.11 12.08 -45.39
N SER A 32 12.72 12.49 -44.29
CA SER A 32 13.95 11.88 -43.76
C SER A 32 13.75 10.47 -43.21
N TRP A 33 12.63 10.23 -42.53
CA TRP A 33 12.22 8.89 -42.10
C TRP A 33 11.88 7.98 -43.26
N ARG A 34 11.21 8.53 -44.29
CA ARG A 34 10.86 7.79 -45.49
C ARG A 34 12.15 7.34 -46.23
N ALA A 35 13.09 8.23 -46.42
CA ALA A 35 14.39 7.90 -47.06
C ALA A 35 15.16 6.85 -46.24
N PHE A 36 15.11 6.94 -44.90
CA PHE A 36 15.73 5.97 -44.01
C PHE A 36 15.07 4.59 -44.14
N PHE A 37 13.75 4.49 -44.11
CA PHE A 37 13.04 3.22 -44.24
C PHE A 37 13.16 2.62 -45.62
N GLN A 38 13.15 3.43 -46.67
CA GLN A 38 13.44 2.97 -48.01
C GLN A 38 14.86 2.36 -48.12
N GLY A 39 15.86 2.99 -47.52
CA GLY A 39 17.19 2.43 -47.39
C GLY A 39 17.27 1.17 -46.52
N PHE A 40 16.48 1.09 -45.49
CA PHE A 40 16.36 -0.09 -44.65
C PHE A 40 15.74 -1.28 -45.39
N ASP A 41 14.61 -1.07 -46.10
CA ASP A 41 13.95 -2.09 -46.90
C ASP A 41 14.87 -2.56 -48.05
N PHE A 42 15.53 -1.63 -48.73
CA PHE A 42 16.53 -1.96 -49.76
C PHE A 42 17.69 -2.80 -49.18
N GLY A 43 18.16 -2.49 -47.97
CA GLY A 43 19.18 -3.27 -47.27
C GLY A 43 18.70 -4.66 -46.89
N VAL A 44 17.44 -4.81 -46.46
CA VAL A 44 16.83 -6.10 -46.13
C VAL A 44 16.61 -6.97 -47.37
N GLU A 45 16.10 -6.38 -48.47
CA GLU A 45 15.84 -7.08 -49.73
C GLU A 45 17.13 -7.58 -50.40
N ASN A 46 18.23 -6.81 -50.30
CA ASN A 46 19.50 -7.17 -50.91
C ASN A 46 20.47 -7.98 -50.04
N SER A 47 20.12 -8.27 -48.79
CA SER A 47 20.93 -9.11 -47.90
C SER A 47 20.87 -10.61 -48.21
N GLN A 48 20.14 -11.03 -49.24
CA GLN A 48 20.10 -12.43 -49.74
C GLN A 48 21.12 -12.75 -50.84
N ASP A 49 21.82 -11.76 -51.38
CA ASP A 49 22.89 -12.00 -52.38
C ASP A 49 24.25 -11.55 -51.83
N ASP A 50 25.16 -12.49 -51.75
CA ASP A 50 26.55 -12.38 -51.27
C ASP A 50 27.41 -11.45 -52.16
N ASN A 51 28.23 -10.59 -51.53
CA ASN A 51 29.31 -9.80 -52.14
C ASN A 51 28.96 -8.50 -52.86
N SER A 52 28.61 -7.45 -52.12
CA SER A 52 29.18 -6.10 -52.32
C SER A 52 28.66 -5.14 -51.25
N ILE A 53 29.41 -4.97 -50.16
CA ILE A 53 29.19 -3.85 -49.24
C ILE A 53 29.79 -2.60 -49.88
N GLU A 54 29.10 -2.00 -50.83
CA GLU A 54 29.36 -0.61 -51.20
C GLU A 54 28.60 0.31 -50.21
N SER A 55 29.40 1.10 -49.50
CA SER A 55 29.07 2.30 -48.71
C SER A 55 27.63 2.37 -48.18
N VAL A 56 27.43 1.90 -46.96
CA VAL A 56 26.28 2.30 -46.15
C VAL A 56 26.20 3.83 -46.17
N THR A 57 25.15 4.37 -46.79
CA THR A 57 24.85 5.79 -46.83
C THR A 57 24.84 6.28 -45.37
N GLU A 58 25.60 7.31 -45.03
CA GLU A 58 25.63 7.88 -43.68
C GLU A 58 24.21 8.29 -43.31
N VAL A 59 23.72 7.82 -42.14
CA VAL A 59 22.40 8.23 -41.61
C VAL A 59 22.39 9.76 -41.56
N PRO A 60 21.39 10.44 -42.16
CA PRO A 60 21.32 11.89 -42.15
C PRO A 60 21.48 12.47 -40.76
N GLU A 61 22.24 13.55 -40.61
CA GLU A 61 22.54 14.15 -39.30
C GLU A 61 21.27 14.48 -38.51
N HIS A 62 20.22 14.94 -39.18
CA HIS A 62 18.94 15.22 -38.56
C HIS A 62 18.33 13.97 -37.92
N LEU A 63 18.30 12.83 -38.58
CA LEU A 63 17.81 11.57 -38.01
C LEU A 63 18.65 11.09 -36.84
N GLN A 64 19.98 11.25 -36.92
CA GLN A 64 20.84 10.94 -35.77
C GLN A 64 20.44 11.79 -34.53
N LYS A 65 20.18 13.09 -34.76
CA LYS A 65 19.74 14.00 -33.70
C LYS A 65 18.33 13.64 -33.18
N GLU A 66 17.41 13.20 -34.04
CA GLU A 66 16.08 12.72 -33.64
C GLU A 66 16.19 11.57 -32.62
N PHE A 67 17.01 10.55 -32.92
CA PHE A 67 17.26 9.45 -31.95
C PHE A 67 17.89 9.94 -30.63
N ARG A 68 18.76 10.92 -30.68
CA ARG A 68 19.36 11.50 -29.48
C ARG A 68 18.35 12.24 -28.62
N VAL A 69 17.36 12.89 -29.24
CA VAL A 69 16.24 13.50 -28.52
C VAL A 69 15.35 12.43 -27.89
N VAL A 70 15.07 11.32 -28.58
CA VAL A 70 14.36 10.16 -27.99
C VAL A 70 15.13 9.60 -26.79
N GLN A 71 16.46 9.49 -26.87
CA GLN A 71 17.30 9.07 -25.74
C GLN A 71 17.24 10.06 -24.58
N LEU A 72 17.18 11.36 -24.86
CA LEU A 72 17.03 12.40 -23.85
C LEU A 72 15.67 12.28 -23.14
N ILE A 73 14.57 12.10 -23.89
CA ILE A 73 13.22 11.87 -23.34
C ILE A 73 13.22 10.66 -22.40
N ASP A 74 13.79 9.55 -22.85
CA ASP A 74 13.89 8.32 -22.06
C ASP A 74 14.76 8.51 -20.80
N ALA A 75 15.81 9.31 -20.91
CA ALA A 75 16.64 9.67 -19.76
C ALA A 75 15.89 10.51 -18.71
N TYR A 76 15.03 11.45 -19.12
CA TYR A 76 14.16 12.18 -18.21
C TYR A 76 13.14 11.24 -17.54
N ARG A 77 12.53 10.33 -18.29
CA ARG A 77 11.62 9.31 -17.75
C ARG A 77 12.27 8.43 -16.68
N LYS A 78 13.54 8.07 -16.89
CA LYS A 78 14.31 7.21 -15.97
C LYS A 78 14.96 7.95 -14.81
N ARG A 79 15.33 9.21 -14.96
CA ARG A 79 16.19 9.94 -14.03
C ARG A 79 15.71 11.33 -13.66
N GLY A 80 14.61 11.81 -14.28
CA GLY A 80 14.05 13.13 -13.98
C GLY A 80 13.68 13.30 -12.50
N HIS A 81 13.15 12.24 -11.86
CA HIS A 81 12.83 12.23 -10.43
C HIS A 81 14.02 12.61 -9.54
N LEU A 82 15.25 12.39 -10.00
CA LEU A 82 16.45 12.80 -9.28
C LEU A 82 16.67 14.32 -9.31
N PHE A 83 16.02 15.06 -10.17
CA PHE A 83 16.08 16.51 -10.30
C PHE A 83 14.88 17.25 -9.68
N THR A 84 13.90 16.52 -9.15
CA THR A 84 12.70 17.11 -8.55
C THR A 84 13.01 17.98 -7.34
N LYS A 85 12.18 18.99 -7.10
CA LYS A 85 12.27 19.93 -5.97
C LYS A 85 11.42 19.40 -4.81
N THR A 86 11.70 18.17 -4.38
CA THR A 86 10.88 17.47 -3.39
C THR A 86 11.31 17.71 -1.94
N ASN A 87 12.54 18.20 -1.68
CA ASN A 87 13.02 18.36 -0.31
C ASN A 87 12.85 19.78 0.20
N PRO A 88 12.00 20.03 1.23
CA PRO A 88 11.72 21.37 1.72
C PRO A 88 12.87 21.99 2.55
N VAL A 89 13.70 21.17 3.20
CA VAL A 89 14.66 21.65 4.21
C VAL A 89 16.12 21.26 3.98
N ARG A 90 16.40 20.41 2.99
CA ARG A 90 17.77 20.03 2.66
C ARG A 90 18.11 20.43 1.25
N ASP A 91 19.36 20.79 1.03
CA ASP A 91 19.91 20.94 -0.31
C ASP A 91 19.99 19.54 -0.96
N ARG A 92 19.93 19.54 -2.27
CA ARG A 92 19.93 18.33 -3.09
C ARG A 92 21.18 17.46 -2.83
N ARG A 93 21.04 16.15 -3.10
CA ARG A 93 22.17 15.21 -3.16
C ARG A 93 23.18 15.64 -4.21
N THR A 94 24.46 15.36 -3.96
CA THR A 94 25.58 15.84 -4.77
C THR A 94 25.77 15.13 -6.11
N TYR A 95 25.15 13.99 -6.36
CA TYR A 95 25.27 13.31 -7.65
C TYR A 95 24.39 13.94 -8.71
N GLN A 96 24.95 14.06 -9.91
CA GLN A 96 24.27 14.63 -11.06
C GLN A 96 23.82 13.51 -12.02
N PRO A 97 22.53 13.38 -12.34
CA PRO A 97 22.00 12.29 -13.16
C PRO A 97 22.24 12.44 -14.67
N ASN A 98 23.15 13.28 -15.10
CA ASN A 98 23.57 13.43 -16.51
C ASN A 98 22.41 13.65 -17.50
N LEU A 99 21.61 14.70 -17.31
CA LEU A 99 20.58 15.13 -18.25
C LEU A 99 21.01 16.33 -19.14
N ALA A 100 22.29 16.72 -19.09
CA ALA A 100 22.80 17.78 -19.93
C ALA A 100 22.87 17.33 -21.41
N LEU A 101 22.59 18.24 -22.33
CA LEU A 101 22.51 17.97 -23.79
C LEU A 101 23.76 17.28 -24.35
N GLU A 102 24.93 17.69 -23.87
CA GLU A 102 26.22 17.18 -24.29
C GLU A 102 26.37 15.66 -24.07
N ASN A 103 25.70 15.13 -23.00
CA ASN A 103 25.72 13.69 -22.74
C ASN A 103 24.95 12.86 -23.77
N PHE A 104 24.11 13.52 -24.58
CA PHE A 104 23.35 12.92 -25.68
C PHE A 104 23.90 13.32 -27.04
N GLY A 105 25.04 14.02 -27.11
CA GLY A 105 25.61 14.52 -28.35
C GLY A 105 24.74 15.60 -29.01
N LEU A 106 23.93 16.29 -28.21
CA LEU A 106 23.21 17.50 -28.59
C LEU A 106 23.93 18.71 -28.04
N SER A 107 23.64 19.88 -28.58
CA SER A 107 24.29 21.13 -28.22
C SER A 107 23.29 22.28 -28.04
N PRO A 108 23.68 23.39 -27.42
CA PRO A 108 22.83 24.57 -27.36
C PRO A 108 22.36 25.09 -28.71
N ALA A 109 23.13 24.84 -29.80
CA ALA A 109 22.76 25.22 -31.16
C ALA A 109 21.53 24.45 -31.69
N ASP A 110 21.28 23.25 -31.16
CA ASP A 110 20.14 22.41 -31.56
C ASP A 110 18.81 22.83 -30.93
N ARG A 111 18.83 23.74 -29.96
CA ARG A 111 17.62 24.15 -29.17
C ARG A 111 16.45 24.64 -30.03
N ASN A 112 16.74 25.29 -31.16
CA ASN A 112 15.73 25.82 -32.06
C ASN A 112 15.34 24.85 -33.20
N MET A 113 15.98 23.69 -33.27
CA MET A 113 15.61 22.66 -34.26
C MET A 113 14.33 21.98 -33.83
N VAL A 114 13.46 21.68 -34.80
CA VAL A 114 12.19 20.96 -34.58
C VAL A 114 12.44 19.46 -34.68
N PHE A 115 11.88 18.71 -33.74
CA PHE A 115 11.99 17.26 -33.64
C PHE A 115 10.61 16.62 -33.55
N ASN A 116 10.40 15.52 -34.27
CA ASN A 116 9.17 14.74 -34.28
C ASN A 116 9.03 13.92 -32.96
N ALA A 117 10.11 13.70 -32.23
CA ALA A 117 10.14 13.02 -30.95
C ALA A 117 9.16 13.63 -29.91
N GLY A 118 8.71 14.87 -30.12
CA GLY A 118 7.63 15.46 -29.31
C GLY A 118 6.32 14.69 -29.34
N ASP A 119 6.05 13.91 -30.40
CA ASP A 119 4.87 13.05 -30.52
C ASP A 119 4.81 11.98 -29.43
N ILE A 120 5.96 11.46 -28.98
CA ILE A 120 6.06 10.46 -27.90
C ILE A 120 5.44 10.98 -26.59
N MET A 121 5.36 12.29 -26.44
CA MET A 121 4.83 12.98 -25.26
C MET A 121 3.45 13.63 -25.51
N GLY A 122 2.92 13.49 -26.74
CA GLY A 122 1.65 14.07 -27.13
C GLY A 122 1.66 15.59 -27.37
N ILE A 123 2.86 16.22 -27.48
CA ILE A 123 3.00 17.65 -27.75
C ILE A 123 3.22 17.98 -29.24
N GLY A 124 3.26 16.97 -30.08
CA GLY A 124 3.53 17.10 -31.50
C GLY A 124 4.98 17.48 -31.80
N PRO A 125 5.34 17.64 -33.12
CA PRO A 125 6.64 18.13 -33.52
C PRO A 125 6.91 19.49 -32.88
N ASN A 126 8.04 19.60 -32.16
CA ASN A 126 8.35 20.83 -31.42
C ASN A 126 9.88 21.09 -31.37
N THR A 127 10.27 22.30 -31.03
CA THR A 127 11.67 22.63 -30.81
C THR A 127 12.22 21.89 -29.60
N LEU A 128 13.55 21.61 -29.65
CA LEU A 128 14.22 20.96 -28.50
C LEU A 128 14.04 21.75 -27.19
N THR A 129 13.95 23.08 -27.26
CA THR A 129 13.67 23.93 -26.11
C THR A 129 12.31 23.57 -25.49
N VAL A 130 11.24 23.52 -26.30
CA VAL A 130 9.88 23.19 -25.80
C VAL A 130 9.82 21.77 -25.27
N ILE A 131 10.48 20.82 -25.93
CA ILE A 131 10.60 19.43 -25.49
C ILE A 131 11.23 19.36 -24.10
N ILE A 132 12.34 20.04 -23.86
CA ILE A 132 13.04 20.07 -22.56
C ILE A 132 12.17 20.74 -21.48
N GLU A 133 11.58 21.88 -21.77
CA GLU A 133 10.70 22.58 -20.84
C GLU A 133 9.51 21.72 -20.41
N HIS A 134 8.92 20.98 -21.36
CA HIS A 134 7.85 20.03 -21.06
C HIS A 134 8.36 18.88 -20.16
N LEU A 135 9.51 18.28 -20.49
CA LEU A 135 10.11 17.22 -19.68
C LEU A 135 10.45 17.70 -18.26
N GLU A 136 10.98 18.91 -18.12
CA GLU A 136 11.27 19.49 -16.81
C GLU A 136 10.00 19.74 -15.99
N ARG A 137 8.92 20.22 -16.61
CA ARG A 137 7.63 20.38 -15.93
C ARG A 137 7.07 19.03 -15.46
N VAL A 138 7.07 18.03 -16.32
CA VAL A 138 6.47 16.71 -16.02
C VAL A 138 7.30 15.94 -15.01
N TYR A 139 8.63 15.92 -15.12
CA TYR A 139 9.50 14.99 -14.41
C TYR A 139 10.40 15.61 -13.33
N CYS A 140 10.53 16.94 -13.29
CA CYS A 140 11.53 17.61 -12.43
C CYS A 140 10.94 18.69 -11.53
N ASN A 141 9.63 18.78 -11.39
CA ASN A 141 8.95 19.77 -10.53
C ASN A 141 8.73 19.24 -9.10
N SER A 142 7.58 19.51 -8.49
CA SER A 142 7.23 19.08 -7.13
C SER A 142 6.95 17.57 -7.00
N ILE A 143 6.74 16.86 -8.12
CA ILE A 143 6.46 15.42 -8.15
C ILE A 143 7.51 14.72 -9.01
N GLY A 144 8.26 13.79 -8.41
CA GLY A 144 9.14 12.85 -9.13
C GLY A 144 8.47 11.49 -9.22
N VAL A 145 8.59 10.81 -10.36
CA VAL A 145 7.93 9.52 -10.57
C VAL A 145 8.93 8.46 -10.99
N GLU A 146 8.98 7.35 -10.27
CA GLU A 146 9.75 6.16 -10.63
C GLU A 146 8.79 5.07 -11.14
N TYR A 147 8.92 4.68 -12.40
CA TYR A 147 8.04 3.69 -13.03
C TYR A 147 8.67 2.92 -14.19
N MET A 148 9.80 3.37 -14.72
CA MET A 148 10.41 2.80 -15.93
C MET A 148 10.94 1.37 -15.77
N TYR A 149 10.93 0.82 -14.56
CA TYR A 149 11.21 -0.59 -14.29
C TYR A 149 9.96 -1.50 -14.43
N ILE A 150 8.77 -0.93 -14.59
CA ILE A 150 7.54 -1.69 -14.81
C ILE A 150 7.61 -2.36 -16.19
N ARG A 151 7.35 -3.68 -16.23
CA ARG A 151 7.50 -4.49 -17.44
C ARG A 151 6.22 -4.59 -18.27
N ASN A 152 5.06 -4.29 -17.70
CA ASN A 152 3.79 -4.37 -18.39
C ASN A 152 3.54 -3.14 -19.26
N PRO A 153 3.41 -3.28 -20.62
CA PRO A 153 3.29 -2.15 -21.52
C PRO A 153 2.04 -1.30 -21.28
N GLU A 154 0.89 -1.92 -20.94
CA GLU A 154 -0.35 -1.19 -20.67
C GLU A 154 -0.21 -0.25 -19.46
N LYS A 155 0.47 -0.73 -18.41
CA LYS A 155 0.73 0.10 -17.22
C LYS A 155 1.69 1.24 -17.52
N LEU A 156 2.76 0.98 -18.28
CA LEU A 156 3.71 2.01 -18.71
C LEU A 156 3.02 3.09 -19.55
N ASP A 157 2.26 2.69 -20.55
CA ASP A 157 1.53 3.61 -21.43
C ASP A 157 0.52 4.45 -20.62
N TRP A 158 -0.23 3.83 -19.72
CA TRP A 158 -1.17 4.54 -18.86
C TRP A 158 -0.49 5.58 -17.97
N ILE A 159 0.62 5.19 -17.32
CA ILE A 159 1.38 6.12 -16.45
C ILE A 159 1.91 7.29 -17.30
N GLN A 160 2.53 7.01 -18.45
CA GLN A 160 3.08 8.05 -19.32
C GLN A 160 1.97 9.01 -19.78
N LYS A 161 0.86 8.50 -20.30
CA LYS A 161 -0.28 9.34 -20.70
C LYS A 161 -0.81 10.18 -19.54
N ARG A 162 -0.97 9.58 -18.35
CA ARG A 162 -1.47 10.27 -17.17
C ARG A 162 -0.53 11.39 -16.68
N LEU A 163 0.79 11.18 -16.77
CA LEU A 163 1.80 12.19 -16.43
C LEU A 163 1.83 13.37 -17.41
N HIS A 164 1.63 13.12 -18.71
CA HIS A 164 1.62 14.18 -19.72
C HIS A 164 0.30 14.98 -19.75
N VAL A 165 -0.77 14.49 -19.11
CA VAL A 165 -1.98 15.30 -18.92
C VAL A 165 -1.65 16.46 -17.98
N ASN A 166 -1.87 17.68 -18.44
CA ASN A 166 -1.61 18.90 -17.69
C ASN A 166 -0.18 19.01 -17.13
N ASP A 167 0.82 18.45 -17.84
CA ASP A 167 2.24 18.49 -17.44
C ASP A 167 2.52 17.93 -16.03
N ASN A 168 1.73 16.95 -15.59
CA ASN A 168 1.78 16.41 -14.20
C ASN A 168 1.55 17.48 -13.12
N LEU A 169 0.87 18.56 -13.46
CA LEU A 169 0.53 19.64 -12.54
C LEU A 169 -0.89 19.47 -12.01
N PRO A 170 -1.14 19.82 -10.74
CA PRO A 170 -2.48 19.84 -10.19
C PRO A 170 -3.37 20.87 -10.91
N ASN A 171 -4.65 20.51 -11.10
CA ASN A 171 -5.66 21.37 -11.71
C ASN A 171 -6.92 21.35 -10.86
N PHE A 172 -6.88 22.04 -9.73
CA PHE A 172 -7.99 22.13 -8.79
C PHE A 172 -8.78 23.42 -8.98
N SER A 173 -10.10 23.32 -8.84
CA SER A 173 -11.01 24.46 -8.75
C SER A 173 -10.72 25.31 -7.50
N GLN A 174 -11.24 26.52 -7.47
CA GLN A 174 -11.08 27.41 -6.29
C GLN A 174 -11.67 26.79 -5.02
N ASP A 175 -12.78 26.05 -5.13
CA ASP A 175 -13.42 25.42 -3.97
C ASP A 175 -12.60 24.23 -3.44
N GLU A 176 -12.03 23.41 -4.33
CA GLU A 176 -11.11 22.35 -3.95
C GLU A 176 -9.84 22.92 -3.28
N LYS A 177 -9.30 24.01 -3.81
CA LYS A 177 -8.16 24.71 -3.19
C LYS A 177 -8.47 25.21 -1.79
N LYS A 178 -9.65 25.81 -1.58
CA LYS A 178 -10.13 26.25 -0.27
C LYS A 178 -10.34 25.06 0.67
N HIS A 179 -10.84 23.94 0.15
CA HIS A 179 -10.98 22.70 0.93
C HIS A 179 -9.63 22.15 1.38
N ILE A 180 -8.63 22.09 0.51
CA ILE A 180 -7.25 21.70 0.84
C ILE A 180 -6.69 22.61 1.94
N LEU A 181 -6.87 23.93 1.81
CA LEU A 181 -6.44 24.90 2.84
C LEU A 181 -7.15 24.65 4.18
N LYS A 182 -8.45 24.39 4.17
CA LYS A 182 -9.22 24.06 5.37
C LYS A 182 -8.64 22.82 6.07
N LYS A 183 -8.32 21.76 5.34
CA LYS A 183 -7.73 20.53 5.90
C LYS A 183 -6.33 20.75 6.44
N LEU A 184 -5.48 21.50 5.75
CA LEU A 184 -4.18 21.93 6.27
C LEU A 184 -4.33 22.75 7.53
N ASN A 185 -5.28 23.68 7.57
CA ASN A 185 -5.54 24.50 8.76
C ASN A 185 -5.96 23.62 9.95
N GLN A 186 -6.81 22.61 9.74
CA GLN A 186 -7.18 21.66 10.78
C GLN A 186 -5.95 20.91 11.31
N ALA A 187 -5.08 20.43 10.41
CA ALA A 187 -3.86 19.71 10.78
C ALA A 187 -2.92 20.57 11.64
N VAL A 188 -2.56 21.77 11.17
CA VAL A 188 -1.64 22.69 11.87
C VAL A 188 -2.23 23.21 13.17
N SER A 189 -3.50 23.61 13.16
CA SER A 189 -4.15 24.16 14.35
C SER A 189 -4.32 23.12 15.45
N PHE A 190 -4.58 21.84 15.11
CA PHE A 190 -4.63 20.74 16.07
C PHE A 190 -3.27 20.53 16.76
N GLU A 191 -2.18 20.47 16.00
CA GLU A 191 -0.83 20.32 16.57
C GLU A 191 -0.46 21.51 17.46
N THR A 192 -0.76 22.72 17.01
CA THR A 192 -0.51 23.96 17.78
C THR A 192 -1.32 23.99 19.07
N PHE A 193 -2.57 23.55 19.02
CA PHE A 193 -3.44 23.46 20.18
C PHE A 193 -2.88 22.47 21.22
N LEU A 194 -2.52 21.27 20.80
CA LEU A 194 -1.92 20.26 21.68
C LEU A 194 -0.58 20.77 22.28
N HIS A 195 0.26 21.40 21.46
CA HIS A 195 1.51 21.97 21.94
C HIS A 195 1.30 23.02 23.06
N THR A 196 0.24 23.82 22.93
CA THR A 196 -0.05 24.90 23.89
C THR A 196 -0.72 24.39 25.16
N LYS A 197 -1.63 23.40 25.03
CA LYS A 197 -2.44 22.91 26.18
C LYS A 197 -1.76 21.78 26.96
N TYR A 198 -0.94 20.97 26.31
CA TYR A 198 -0.31 19.77 26.86
C TYR A 198 1.21 19.82 26.70
N VAL A 199 1.81 20.86 27.27
CA VAL A 199 3.25 21.13 27.18
C VAL A 199 4.07 19.93 27.65
N GLY A 200 5.03 19.50 26.84
CA GLY A 200 5.96 18.42 27.19
C GLY A 200 5.37 16.99 27.11
N GLN A 201 4.07 16.84 26.88
CA GLN A 201 3.50 15.52 26.69
C GLN A 201 3.79 14.97 25.29
N LYS A 202 4.11 13.67 25.21
CA LYS A 202 4.35 12.96 23.95
C LYS A 202 3.06 12.89 23.12
N ARG A 203 3.14 13.33 21.88
CA ARG A 203 2.05 13.27 20.90
C ARG A 203 2.51 12.81 19.51
N PHE A 204 3.81 12.72 19.28
CA PHE A 204 4.43 12.40 17.99
C PHE A 204 3.86 13.27 16.85
N SER A 205 4.10 14.57 16.97
CA SER A 205 3.58 15.62 16.10
C SER A 205 3.78 15.33 14.61
N LEU A 206 2.74 15.65 13.81
CA LEU A 206 2.77 15.60 12.35
C LEU A 206 3.49 16.82 11.74
N GLU A 207 3.88 17.83 12.54
CA GLU A 207 4.44 19.07 12.03
C GLU A 207 5.67 18.85 11.14
N GLY A 208 5.58 19.30 9.90
CA GLY A 208 6.49 19.06 8.77
C GLY A 208 6.02 18.00 7.77
N GLY A 209 4.85 17.40 8.01
CA GLY A 209 4.17 16.45 7.12
C GLY A 209 2.65 16.63 7.09
N GLU A 210 2.16 17.83 7.43
CA GLU A 210 0.72 18.12 7.62
C GLU A 210 -0.12 17.89 6.36
N SER A 211 0.51 17.92 5.19
CA SER A 211 -0.15 17.61 3.91
C SER A 211 -0.65 16.17 3.80
N LEU A 212 -0.27 15.28 4.73
CA LEU A 212 -0.89 13.96 4.88
C LEU A 212 -2.41 14.08 5.11
N ILE A 213 -2.88 15.10 5.85
CA ILE A 213 -4.30 15.23 6.19
C ILE A 213 -5.16 15.56 4.95
N PRO A 214 -4.88 16.60 4.14
CA PRO A 214 -5.62 16.80 2.90
C PRO A 214 -5.44 15.65 1.90
N ALA A 215 -4.30 14.94 1.87
CA ALA A 215 -4.11 13.76 1.04
C ALA A 215 -5.06 12.61 1.42
N LEU A 216 -5.13 12.26 2.71
CA LEU A 216 -6.05 11.22 3.20
C LEU A 216 -7.52 11.60 3.02
N ASP A 217 -7.86 12.87 3.22
CA ASP A 217 -9.21 13.36 2.98
C ASP A 217 -9.60 13.21 1.51
N ALA A 218 -8.75 13.67 0.61
CA ALA A 218 -8.99 13.59 -0.83
C ALA A 218 -9.12 12.13 -1.33
N VAL A 219 -8.30 11.22 -0.83
CA VAL A 219 -8.39 9.81 -1.23
C VAL A 219 -9.67 9.15 -0.73
N VAL A 220 -10.15 9.49 0.47
CA VAL A 220 -11.42 8.97 1.00
C VAL A 220 -12.60 9.47 0.15
N GLU A 221 -12.66 10.77 -0.14
CA GLU A 221 -13.70 11.37 -0.99
C GLU A 221 -13.70 10.76 -2.40
N ALA A 222 -12.55 10.66 -3.02
CA ALA A 222 -12.41 10.09 -4.37
C ALA A 222 -12.68 8.58 -4.40
N ALA A 223 -12.20 7.82 -3.42
CA ALA A 223 -12.43 6.38 -3.32
C ALA A 223 -13.92 6.03 -3.21
N ALA A 224 -14.68 6.79 -2.41
CA ALA A 224 -16.12 6.62 -2.33
C ALA A 224 -16.80 6.86 -3.71
N ASN A 225 -16.29 7.79 -4.52
CA ASN A 225 -16.77 8.02 -5.88
C ASN A 225 -16.48 6.85 -6.83
N HIS A 226 -15.38 6.14 -6.61
CA HIS A 226 -15.06 4.88 -7.31
C HIS A 226 -15.84 3.66 -6.80
N GLY A 227 -16.69 3.83 -5.78
CA GLY A 227 -17.52 2.74 -5.24
C GLY A 227 -16.89 1.95 -4.10
N VAL A 228 -15.81 2.46 -3.51
CA VAL A 228 -15.23 1.92 -2.27
C VAL A 228 -16.22 2.14 -1.13
N GLU A 229 -16.46 1.11 -0.32
CA GLU A 229 -17.37 1.12 0.82
C GLU A 229 -16.64 0.92 2.16
N GLU A 230 -15.46 0.29 2.13
CA GLU A 230 -14.61 0.04 3.29
C GLU A 230 -13.22 0.65 3.12
N PHE A 231 -12.78 1.40 4.10
CA PHE A 231 -11.46 1.99 4.18
C PHE A 231 -10.73 1.39 5.38
N VAL A 232 -9.61 0.73 5.14
CA VAL A 232 -8.83 0.06 6.20
C VAL A 232 -7.42 0.63 6.23
N MET A 233 -7.04 1.23 7.36
CA MET A 233 -5.76 1.91 7.49
C MET A 233 -4.93 1.40 8.66
N GLY A 234 -3.61 1.29 8.43
CA GLY A 234 -2.60 1.15 9.46
C GLY A 234 -1.60 2.28 9.39
N MET A 235 -1.13 2.76 10.51
CA MET A 235 -0.10 3.79 10.55
C MET A 235 0.73 3.74 11.83
N ALA A 236 1.98 4.22 11.72
CA ALA A 236 2.81 4.48 12.89
C ALA A 236 2.24 5.62 13.77
N HIS A 237 2.88 5.85 14.90
CA HIS A 237 2.45 6.84 15.90
C HIS A 237 2.48 8.30 15.42
N ARG A 238 3.38 8.66 14.48
CA ARG A 238 3.54 10.06 14.03
C ARG A 238 2.35 10.55 13.22
N GLY A 239 1.70 11.61 13.72
CA GLY A 239 0.50 12.18 13.11
C GLY A 239 -0.78 11.39 13.37
N ARG A 240 -0.72 10.30 14.18
CA ARG A 240 -1.88 9.44 14.41
C ARG A 240 -3.03 10.17 15.09
N LEU A 241 -2.77 10.98 16.11
CA LEU A 241 -3.82 11.75 16.80
C LEU A 241 -4.51 12.74 15.86
N ASN A 242 -3.73 13.39 14.99
CA ASN A 242 -4.24 14.28 13.96
C ASN A 242 -5.13 13.55 12.95
N THR A 243 -4.69 12.38 12.51
CA THR A 243 -5.44 11.51 11.59
C THR A 243 -6.72 10.98 12.24
N LEU A 244 -6.67 10.53 13.50
CA LEU A 244 -7.85 10.09 14.25
C LEU A 244 -8.92 11.18 14.31
N THR A 245 -8.53 12.43 14.59
CA THR A 245 -9.47 13.54 14.70
C THR A 245 -9.94 14.03 13.33
N ASN A 246 -9.03 14.36 12.41
CA ASN A 246 -9.37 15.09 11.20
C ASN A 246 -9.81 14.21 10.01
N ILE A 247 -9.54 12.90 10.08
CA ILE A 247 -9.91 11.92 9.02
C ILE A 247 -10.94 10.92 9.53
N PHE A 248 -10.71 10.31 10.70
CA PHE A 248 -11.59 9.28 11.25
C PHE A 248 -12.70 9.83 12.15
N GLY A 249 -12.70 11.12 12.46
CA GLY A 249 -13.75 11.79 13.21
C GLY A 249 -13.80 11.44 14.70
N LYS A 250 -12.69 10.95 15.28
CA LYS A 250 -12.58 10.81 16.72
C LYS A 250 -12.65 12.20 17.37
N SER A 251 -13.55 12.38 18.35
CA SER A 251 -13.77 13.71 18.91
C SER A 251 -12.53 14.24 19.64
N GLY A 252 -12.32 15.56 19.60
CA GLY A 252 -11.28 16.20 20.41
C GLY A 252 -11.50 15.94 21.91
N LYS A 253 -12.76 15.81 22.36
CA LYS A 253 -13.12 15.46 23.73
C LYS A 253 -12.50 14.11 24.14
N ASP A 254 -12.61 13.07 23.31
CA ASP A 254 -12.04 11.76 23.60
C ASP A 254 -10.51 11.81 23.64
N ILE A 255 -9.90 12.46 22.65
CA ILE A 255 -8.44 12.65 22.59
C ILE A 255 -7.93 13.39 23.86
N PHE A 256 -8.60 14.47 24.28
CA PHE A 256 -8.14 15.27 25.41
C PHE A 256 -8.34 14.54 26.75
N SER A 257 -9.38 13.71 26.91
CA SER A 257 -9.54 12.87 28.08
C SER A 257 -8.39 11.87 28.26
N GLU A 258 -7.86 11.34 27.14
CA GLU A 258 -6.67 10.47 27.14
C GLU A 258 -5.40 11.22 27.52
N PHE A 259 -5.28 12.52 27.19
CA PHE A 259 -4.17 13.39 27.65
C PHE A 259 -4.23 13.70 29.11
N ASP A 260 -5.42 13.82 29.69
CA ASP A 260 -5.62 14.16 31.10
C ASP A 260 -5.26 12.98 32.03
N GLY A 261 -5.00 11.78 31.48
CA GLY A 261 -4.55 10.61 32.23
C GLY A 261 -5.59 10.07 33.19
N LYS A 262 -6.87 10.16 32.83
CA LYS A 262 -7.98 9.63 33.63
C LYS A 262 -8.01 8.12 33.61
N ASP A 263 -8.51 7.54 34.71
CA ASP A 263 -8.74 6.09 34.78
C ASP A 263 -9.69 5.63 33.69
N TYR A 264 -9.50 4.41 33.22
CA TYR A 264 -10.44 3.78 32.30
C TYR A 264 -11.75 3.39 32.97
N GLU A 265 -12.82 3.28 32.19
CA GLU A 265 -14.15 2.96 32.68
C GLU A 265 -14.21 1.58 33.37
N GLU A 266 -13.44 0.62 32.85
CA GLU A 266 -13.35 -0.73 33.38
C GLU A 266 -12.04 -0.94 34.16
N THR A 267 -12.14 -1.38 35.41
CA THR A 267 -11.00 -1.61 36.32
C THR A 267 -10.13 -2.82 35.96
N VAL A 268 -10.58 -3.66 35.03
CA VAL A 268 -9.90 -4.90 34.59
C VAL A 268 -9.08 -4.68 33.32
N PHE A 269 -8.98 -3.45 32.84
CA PHE A 269 -8.41 -3.10 31.57
C PHE A 269 -7.19 -2.16 31.78
N ASP A 270 -6.01 -2.59 31.34
CA ASP A 270 -4.79 -1.80 31.52
C ASP A 270 -4.67 -0.63 30.52
N GLY A 271 -5.23 -0.80 29.32
CA GLY A 271 -5.17 0.21 28.27
C GLY A 271 -3.81 0.35 27.60
N ASP A 272 -3.69 1.35 26.74
CA ASP A 272 -2.45 1.67 26.04
C ASP A 272 -2.32 3.19 25.86
N VAL A 273 -1.16 3.63 25.40
CA VAL A 273 -0.92 5.05 25.10
C VAL A 273 -1.82 5.52 23.96
N LYS A 274 -2.29 6.74 24.06
CA LYS A 274 -3.27 7.36 23.15
C LYS A 274 -2.96 7.24 21.66
N TYR A 275 -1.68 7.24 21.30
CA TYR A 275 -1.22 7.14 19.90
C TYR A 275 -1.06 5.70 19.39
N HIS A 276 -1.57 4.69 20.10
CA HIS A 276 -1.68 3.30 19.67
C HIS A 276 -3.13 2.85 19.41
N LEU A 277 -4.10 3.61 19.91
CA LEU A 277 -5.52 3.22 19.86
C LEU A 277 -6.04 3.18 18.41
N GLY A 278 -6.89 2.19 18.14
CA GLY A 278 -7.65 2.08 16.91
C GLY A 278 -8.96 2.89 16.96
N TRP A 279 -9.62 2.98 15.81
CA TRP A 279 -10.91 3.64 15.70
C TRP A 279 -11.71 3.11 14.52
N THR A 280 -13.00 2.92 14.71
CA THR A 280 -13.97 2.60 13.65
C THR A 280 -15.03 3.68 13.62
N SER A 281 -15.38 4.16 12.44
CA SER A 281 -16.41 5.17 12.24
C SER A 281 -17.08 5.03 10.88
N LYS A 282 -18.22 5.71 10.72
CA LYS A 282 -18.92 5.83 9.44
C LYS A 282 -18.84 7.27 8.99
N ARG A 283 -18.32 7.51 7.80
CA ARG A 283 -18.20 8.84 7.20
C ARG A 283 -19.20 8.97 6.06
N THR A 284 -19.83 10.14 5.97
CA THR A 284 -20.58 10.56 4.77
C THR A 284 -19.72 11.55 4.02
N THR A 285 -19.44 11.26 2.76
CA THR A 285 -18.67 12.15 1.86
C THR A 285 -19.47 13.37 1.47
N ASP A 286 -18.80 14.37 0.91
CA ASP A 286 -19.45 15.60 0.42
C ASP A 286 -20.53 15.30 -0.64
N ASN A 287 -20.39 14.22 -1.40
CA ASN A 287 -21.38 13.72 -2.37
C ASN A 287 -22.44 12.79 -1.76
N GLY A 288 -22.52 12.70 -0.44
CA GLY A 288 -23.54 11.92 0.29
C GLY A 288 -23.33 10.41 0.31
N LYS A 289 -22.20 9.88 -0.18
CA LYS A 289 -21.86 8.46 -0.11
C LYS A 289 -21.37 8.10 1.29
N LYS A 290 -21.74 6.90 1.75
CA LYS A 290 -21.31 6.38 3.05
C LYS A 290 -20.12 5.47 2.86
N ILE A 291 -19.12 5.60 3.72
CA ILE A 291 -17.92 4.75 3.77
C ILE A 291 -17.61 4.38 5.22
N ASN A 292 -17.31 3.13 5.46
CA ASN A 292 -16.82 2.66 6.75
C ASN A 292 -15.32 2.93 6.86
N MET A 293 -14.91 3.49 7.98
CA MET A 293 -13.54 3.96 8.22
C MET A 293 -12.93 3.18 9.37
N ASN A 294 -11.84 2.46 9.12
CA ASN A 294 -11.19 1.63 10.11
C ASN A 294 -9.69 1.97 10.19
N ILE A 295 -9.20 2.40 11.35
CA ILE A 295 -7.78 2.53 11.62
C ILE A 295 -7.39 1.52 12.70
N ALA A 296 -6.60 0.52 12.33
CA ALA A 296 -6.23 -0.57 13.23
C ALA A 296 -5.36 -0.08 14.40
N PRO A 297 -5.57 -0.57 15.62
CA PRO A 297 -4.67 -0.32 16.73
C PRO A 297 -3.30 -0.97 16.45
N ASN A 298 -2.23 -0.41 17.00
CA ASN A 298 -0.89 -0.98 16.85
C ASN A 298 0.05 -0.56 17.98
N PRO A 299 1.06 -1.40 18.33
CA PRO A 299 2.10 -1.06 19.29
C PRO A 299 3.17 -0.14 18.66
N SER A 300 4.18 0.22 19.45
CA SER A 300 5.36 0.95 18.94
C SER A 300 6.28 0.12 18.04
N HIS A 301 6.01 -1.18 17.85
CA HIS A 301 6.73 -2.05 16.92
C HIS A 301 6.34 -1.70 15.49
N LEU A 302 7.20 -0.93 14.84
CA LEU A 302 6.90 -0.36 13.52
C LEU A 302 6.70 -1.45 12.46
N GLU A 303 5.86 -1.16 11.47
CA GLU A 303 5.49 -1.96 10.30
C GLU A 303 4.59 -3.18 10.58
N THR A 304 4.43 -3.62 11.84
CA THR A 304 3.62 -4.80 12.19
C THR A 304 2.15 -4.65 11.77
N VAL A 305 1.60 -3.45 11.91
CA VAL A 305 0.20 -3.16 11.58
C VAL A 305 -0.10 -3.32 10.08
N GLY A 306 0.91 -3.22 9.22
CA GLY A 306 0.73 -3.38 7.78
C GLY A 306 0.17 -4.77 7.43
N ALA A 307 0.71 -5.84 8.02
CA ALA A 307 0.22 -7.20 7.84
C ALA A 307 -1.22 -7.36 8.38
N VAL A 308 -1.50 -6.79 9.55
CA VAL A 308 -2.83 -6.83 10.18
C VAL A 308 -3.88 -6.14 9.29
N VAL A 309 -3.56 -4.98 8.73
CA VAL A 309 -4.44 -4.24 7.80
C VAL A 309 -4.76 -5.05 6.55
N GLN A 310 -3.76 -5.75 5.97
CA GLN A 310 -3.99 -6.61 4.82
C GLN A 310 -4.95 -7.76 5.17
N GLY A 311 -4.80 -8.36 6.35
CA GLY A 311 -5.70 -9.41 6.84
C GLY A 311 -7.13 -8.91 7.05
N ILE A 312 -7.31 -7.77 7.70
CA ILE A 312 -8.62 -7.12 7.88
C ILE A 312 -9.27 -6.82 6.53
N ALA A 313 -8.52 -6.19 5.61
CA ALA A 313 -9.03 -5.85 4.29
C ALA A 313 -9.47 -7.10 3.51
N ARG A 314 -8.68 -8.18 3.57
CA ARG A 314 -9.03 -9.45 2.93
C ARG A 314 -10.28 -10.08 3.52
N ALA A 315 -10.42 -10.10 4.84
CA ALA A 315 -11.60 -10.63 5.50
C ALA A 315 -12.87 -9.85 5.11
N LYS A 316 -12.80 -8.52 5.09
CA LYS A 316 -13.92 -7.69 4.65
C LYS A 316 -14.29 -7.93 3.19
N LEU A 317 -13.31 -8.13 2.31
CA LEU A 317 -13.56 -8.51 0.91
C LEU A 317 -14.32 -9.83 0.80
N GLU A 318 -13.90 -10.85 1.55
CA GLU A 318 -14.53 -12.18 1.48
C GLU A 318 -15.91 -12.20 2.15
N ASN A 319 -16.05 -11.56 3.32
CA ASN A 319 -17.27 -11.63 4.11
C ASN A 319 -18.42 -10.74 3.60
N SER A 320 -18.09 -9.59 2.98
CA SER A 320 -19.09 -8.57 2.67
C SER A 320 -19.24 -8.25 1.19
N PHE A 321 -18.28 -8.64 0.35
CA PHE A 321 -18.21 -8.16 -1.03
C PHE A 321 -17.87 -9.25 -2.06
N ASP A 322 -18.00 -10.53 -1.73
CA ASP A 322 -17.73 -11.66 -2.62
C ASP A 322 -16.36 -11.59 -3.34
N GLY A 323 -15.39 -10.95 -2.68
CA GLY A 323 -14.04 -10.76 -3.20
C GLY A 323 -13.88 -9.57 -4.17
N ASP A 324 -14.87 -8.69 -4.31
CA ASP A 324 -14.76 -7.48 -5.15
C ASP A 324 -13.75 -6.49 -4.56
N THR A 325 -12.55 -6.49 -5.11
CA THR A 325 -11.43 -5.66 -4.66
C THR A 325 -11.64 -4.16 -4.83
N HIS A 326 -12.67 -3.71 -5.56
CA HIS A 326 -13.02 -2.30 -5.70
C HIS A 326 -13.78 -1.77 -4.48
N LYS A 327 -14.28 -2.65 -3.60
CA LYS A 327 -15.09 -2.27 -2.43
C LYS A 327 -14.27 -1.93 -1.20
N VAL A 328 -13.05 -2.42 -1.09
CA VAL A 328 -12.17 -2.22 0.07
C VAL A 328 -10.88 -1.53 -0.34
N LEU A 329 -10.50 -0.46 0.34
CA LEU A 329 -9.24 0.25 0.10
C LEU A 329 -8.33 0.16 1.33
N PRO A 330 -7.28 -0.68 1.29
CA PRO A 330 -6.23 -0.66 2.30
C PRO A 330 -5.25 0.49 2.05
N ILE A 331 -4.89 1.20 3.13
CA ILE A 331 -3.81 2.21 3.13
C ILE A 331 -2.86 1.93 4.29
N ILE A 332 -1.57 1.96 4.02
CA ILE A 332 -0.54 1.84 5.05
C ILE A 332 0.31 3.11 5.05
N VAL A 333 0.39 3.77 6.21
CA VAL A 333 1.24 4.96 6.40
C VAL A 333 2.48 4.56 7.17
N HIS A 334 3.64 4.72 6.54
CA HIS A 334 4.94 4.30 7.03
C HIS A 334 5.80 5.48 7.50
N GLY A 335 6.78 5.20 8.37
CA GLY A 335 7.93 6.07 8.57
C GLY A 335 9.08 5.68 7.62
N ASP A 336 9.86 6.67 7.15
CA ASP A 336 10.91 6.45 6.15
C ASP A 336 12.03 5.50 6.61
N ALA A 337 12.42 5.57 7.88
CA ALA A 337 13.44 4.67 8.41
C ALA A 337 12.90 3.25 8.63
N ALA A 338 11.62 3.12 8.97
CA ALA A 338 10.98 1.84 9.24
C ALA A 338 10.76 1.02 7.95
N ILE A 339 10.16 1.63 6.94
CA ILE A 339 9.91 0.94 5.65
C ILE A 339 11.20 0.46 4.98
N ALA A 340 12.30 1.24 5.15
CA ALA A 340 13.59 0.88 4.58
C ALA A 340 14.37 -0.15 5.43
N GLY A 341 14.13 -0.21 6.74
CA GLY A 341 14.93 -1.00 7.68
C GLY A 341 14.30 -2.30 8.15
N GLN A 342 12.97 -2.39 8.17
CA GLN A 342 12.24 -3.57 8.63
C GLN A 342 12.01 -4.57 7.48
N GLY A 343 12.02 -5.88 7.77
CA GLY A 343 11.74 -6.91 6.78
C GLY A 343 10.25 -7.03 6.40
N LEU A 344 9.35 -6.65 7.31
CA LEU A 344 7.90 -6.75 7.11
C LEU A 344 7.37 -6.08 5.85
N PRO A 345 7.78 -4.85 5.46
CA PRO A 345 7.33 -4.25 4.20
C PRO A 345 7.65 -5.12 2.99
N TYR A 346 8.81 -5.79 2.96
CA TYR A 346 9.16 -6.72 1.90
C TYR A 346 8.22 -7.93 1.86
N GLU A 347 7.91 -8.51 3.02
CA GLU A 347 6.98 -9.64 3.13
C GLU A 347 5.56 -9.23 2.70
N ILE A 348 5.08 -8.05 3.11
CA ILE A 348 3.75 -7.51 2.77
C ILE A 348 3.61 -7.32 1.25
N VAL A 349 4.58 -6.71 0.57
CA VAL A 349 4.48 -6.51 -0.87
C VAL A 349 4.51 -7.84 -1.63
N GLN A 350 5.20 -8.87 -1.11
CA GLN A 350 5.16 -10.22 -1.70
C GLN A 350 3.78 -10.88 -1.59
N MET A 351 2.98 -10.53 -0.59
CA MET A 351 1.60 -11.03 -0.43
C MET A 351 0.62 -10.44 -1.45
N ALA A 352 0.87 -9.23 -1.96
CA ALA A 352 -0.08 -8.41 -2.69
C ALA A 352 -0.72 -9.08 -3.92
N GLY A 353 -0.01 -10.02 -4.56
CA GLY A 353 -0.49 -10.76 -5.74
C GLY A 353 -0.87 -12.22 -5.48
N LEU A 354 -0.79 -12.71 -4.25
CA LEU A 354 -1.03 -14.11 -3.92
C LEU A 354 -2.52 -14.40 -3.74
N LYS A 355 -2.97 -15.59 -4.20
CA LYS A 355 -4.36 -16.03 -4.20
C LYS A 355 -5.04 -15.93 -2.82
N GLY A 356 -4.33 -16.31 -1.75
CA GLY A 356 -4.86 -16.30 -0.37
C GLY A 356 -4.74 -14.96 0.37
N TYR A 357 -4.03 -13.96 -0.20
CA TYR A 357 -3.60 -12.76 0.52
C TYR A 357 -3.91 -11.44 -0.20
N GLY A 358 -4.04 -11.45 -1.52
CA GLY A 358 -4.24 -10.24 -2.31
C GLY A 358 -5.50 -9.47 -1.94
N THR A 359 -5.39 -8.14 -1.88
CA THR A 359 -6.47 -7.20 -1.52
C THR A 359 -6.85 -6.26 -2.67
N GLY A 360 -6.32 -6.50 -3.85
CA GLY A 360 -6.55 -5.61 -5.01
C GLY A 360 -5.69 -4.36 -4.98
N GLY A 361 -4.55 -4.41 -4.32
CA GLY A 361 -3.56 -3.33 -4.22
C GLY A 361 -3.76 -2.42 -3.02
N THR A 362 -2.66 -1.94 -2.49
CA THR A 362 -2.55 -1.07 -1.32
C THR A 362 -1.93 0.27 -1.71
N ILE A 363 -2.42 1.36 -1.16
CA ILE A 363 -1.73 2.65 -1.24
C ILE A 363 -0.79 2.76 -0.04
N HIS A 364 0.52 2.82 -0.30
CA HIS A 364 1.56 3.01 0.70
C HIS A 364 1.96 4.48 0.72
N ILE A 365 1.81 5.15 1.86
CA ILE A 365 2.22 6.55 2.05
C ILE A 365 3.37 6.58 3.05
N VAL A 366 4.52 7.06 2.64
CA VAL A 366 5.68 7.21 3.52
C VAL A 366 5.80 8.64 3.99
N VAL A 367 5.54 8.90 5.27
CA VAL A 367 5.81 10.21 5.90
C VAL A 367 7.31 10.32 6.14
N ASN A 368 8.01 10.83 5.12
CA ASN A 368 9.46 10.85 5.08
C ASN A 368 10.01 12.11 5.73
N ASN A 369 10.36 12.03 6.99
CA ASN A 369 10.98 13.13 7.72
C ASN A 369 12.53 13.09 7.71
N GLN A 370 13.14 12.13 7.01
CA GLN A 370 14.56 12.01 6.72
C GLN A 370 15.45 11.67 7.94
N ILE A 371 14.84 11.27 9.06
CA ILE A 371 15.56 10.93 10.29
C ILE A 371 14.82 9.79 11.00
N GLY A 372 15.52 8.68 11.26
CA GLY A 372 15.02 7.61 12.11
C GLY A 372 15.51 7.77 13.53
N PHE A 373 14.64 8.13 14.49
CA PHE A 373 15.01 8.48 15.86
C PHE A 373 16.09 9.58 15.88
N THR A 374 17.39 9.24 15.96
CA THR A 374 18.53 10.18 15.85
C THR A 374 19.41 9.92 14.62
N THR A 375 19.13 8.85 13.87
CA THR A 375 19.94 8.41 12.74
C THR A 375 19.56 9.14 11.45
N ASN A 376 20.55 9.74 10.80
CA ASN A 376 20.35 10.38 9.51
C ASN A 376 20.08 9.32 8.43
N TYR A 377 19.28 9.67 7.42
CA TYR A 377 18.96 8.74 6.33
C TYR A 377 20.22 8.23 5.57
N LEU A 378 21.31 9.01 5.56
CA LEU A 378 22.59 8.60 4.96
C LEU A 378 23.27 7.44 5.72
N ASP A 379 22.97 7.32 7.02
CA ASP A 379 23.51 6.26 7.87
C ASP A 379 22.50 5.11 8.05
N ALA A 380 21.24 5.32 7.63
CA ALA A 380 20.13 4.40 7.87
C ALA A 380 19.90 3.42 6.73
N ARG A 381 20.29 3.74 5.49
CA ARG A 381 20.04 2.89 4.32
C ARG A 381 21.06 3.11 3.21
N SER A 382 21.29 2.05 2.44
CA SER A 382 22.14 2.09 1.22
C SER A 382 21.35 2.47 -0.03
N SER A 383 20.02 2.27 -0.02
CA SER A 383 19.15 2.59 -1.15
C SER A 383 19.02 4.09 -1.38
N THR A 384 18.72 4.47 -2.64
CA THR A 384 18.50 5.87 -3.00
C THR A 384 17.29 6.46 -2.26
N TYR A 385 16.20 5.72 -2.26
CA TYR A 385 14.95 6.12 -1.60
C TYR A 385 14.55 5.11 -0.53
N CYS A 386 13.81 5.57 0.47
CA CYS A 386 13.23 4.66 1.46
C CYS A 386 12.16 3.74 0.86
N THR A 387 11.58 4.14 -0.26
CA THR A 387 10.55 3.44 -1.01
C THR A 387 11.09 2.42 -2.02
N ASP A 388 12.41 2.13 -2.04
CA ASP A 388 12.99 1.19 -3.01
C ASP A 388 12.43 -0.25 -2.88
N VAL A 389 11.78 -0.60 -1.77
CA VAL A 389 11.01 -1.84 -1.59
C VAL A 389 9.88 -1.98 -2.63
N ALA A 390 9.30 -0.89 -3.11
CA ALA A 390 8.27 -0.90 -4.15
C ALA A 390 8.72 -1.57 -5.45
N LYS A 391 10.02 -1.52 -5.75
CA LYS A 391 10.63 -2.13 -6.95
C LYS A 391 10.58 -3.65 -6.95
N VAL A 392 10.42 -4.27 -5.78
CA VAL A 392 10.27 -5.74 -5.63
C VAL A 392 9.07 -6.24 -6.43
N THR A 393 7.95 -5.53 -6.36
CA THR A 393 6.70 -5.85 -7.07
C THR A 393 6.44 -4.96 -8.28
N LEU A 394 7.45 -4.19 -8.70
CA LEU A 394 7.37 -3.27 -9.85
C LEU A 394 6.22 -2.26 -9.71
N SER A 395 6.02 -1.77 -8.47
CA SER A 395 5.00 -0.77 -8.15
C SER A 395 5.52 0.64 -8.42
N PRO A 396 4.73 1.56 -9.01
CA PRO A 396 5.17 2.94 -9.21
C PRO A 396 5.36 3.68 -7.89
N VAL A 397 6.28 4.63 -7.88
CA VAL A 397 6.57 5.49 -6.72
C VAL A 397 6.47 6.95 -7.15
N LEU A 398 5.71 7.74 -6.37
CA LEU A 398 5.62 9.20 -6.52
C LEU A 398 6.33 9.86 -5.34
N HIS A 399 7.37 10.64 -5.61
CA HIS A 399 8.10 11.45 -4.63
C HIS A 399 7.54 12.87 -4.63
N VAL A 400 7.02 13.34 -3.52
CA VAL A 400 6.30 14.62 -3.47
C VAL A 400 6.82 15.50 -2.34
N ASN A 401 6.96 16.80 -2.60
CA ASN A 401 7.26 17.77 -1.58
C ASN A 401 6.06 18.00 -0.65
N SER A 402 6.21 17.76 0.65
CA SER A 402 5.13 17.95 1.63
C SER A 402 4.69 19.41 1.80
N ASP A 403 5.49 20.40 1.39
CA ASP A 403 5.10 21.81 1.41
C ASP A 403 4.16 22.18 0.25
N ASP A 404 4.11 21.38 -0.81
CA ASP A 404 3.23 21.57 -1.96
C ASP A 404 1.95 20.75 -1.79
N ALA A 405 0.98 21.30 -1.08
CA ALA A 405 -0.25 20.60 -0.74
C ALA A 405 -1.07 20.15 -1.98
N GLU A 406 -1.09 20.96 -3.04
CA GLU A 406 -1.79 20.60 -4.27
C GLU A 406 -1.08 19.42 -4.97
N ALA A 407 0.24 19.43 -5.03
CA ALA A 407 1.02 18.31 -5.59
C ALA A 407 0.82 17.01 -4.78
N VAL A 408 0.75 17.11 -3.45
CA VAL A 408 0.50 15.95 -2.57
C VAL A 408 -0.88 15.33 -2.84
N VAL A 409 -1.93 16.16 -2.91
CA VAL A 409 -3.29 15.69 -3.24
C VAL A 409 -3.32 15.09 -4.65
N HIS A 410 -2.71 15.75 -5.64
CA HIS A 410 -2.65 15.25 -7.02
C HIS A 410 -1.96 13.88 -7.11
N ALA A 411 -0.81 13.71 -6.44
CA ALA A 411 -0.09 12.42 -6.40
C ALA A 411 -0.93 11.33 -5.72
N THR A 412 -1.69 11.68 -4.69
CA THR A 412 -2.55 10.73 -3.98
C THR A 412 -3.73 10.28 -4.85
N LEU A 413 -4.33 11.19 -5.60
CA LEU A 413 -5.38 10.85 -6.57
C LEU A 413 -4.83 10.02 -7.74
N PHE A 414 -3.62 10.32 -8.22
CA PHE A 414 -2.94 9.47 -9.20
C PHE A 414 -2.75 8.04 -8.67
N ALA A 415 -2.32 7.90 -7.42
CA ALA A 415 -2.13 6.61 -6.77
C ALA A 415 -3.45 5.83 -6.67
N LEU A 416 -4.54 6.50 -6.31
CA LEU A 416 -5.87 5.90 -6.27
C LEU A 416 -6.31 5.42 -7.66
N ASP A 417 -6.19 6.26 -8.69
CA ASP A 417 -6.58 5.92 -10.07
C ASP A 417 -5.81 4.68 -10.58
N TYR A 418 -4.49 4.63 -10.30
CA TYR A 418 -3.65 3.48 -10.66
C TYR A 418 -4.10 2.21 -9.94
N ARG A 419 -4.31 2.28 -8.62
CA ARG A 419 -4.78 1.16 -7.80
C ARG A 419 -6.14 0.66 -8.28
N MET A 420 -7.08 1.55 -8.51
CA MET A 420 -8.44 1.19 -8.93
C MET A 420 -8.44 0.54 -10.33
N LYS A 421 -7.59 1.01 -11.23
CA LYS A 421 -7.51 0.46 -12.59
C LYS A 421 -6.79 -0.88 -12.66
N PHE A 422 -5.68 -1.04 -11.92
CA PHE A 422 -4.79 -2.18 -12.11
C PHE A 422 -4.79 -3.20 -10.96
N GLY A 423 -5.44 -2.88 -9.83
CA GLY A 423 -5.45 -3.76 -8.66
C GLY A 423 -4.04 -4.04 -8.12
N ARG A 424 -3.17 -3.03 -8.08
CA ARG A 424 -1.76 -3.16 -7.67
C ARG A 424 -1.36 -2.08 -6.69
N ASP A 425 -0.30 -2.37 -5.93
CA ASP A 425 0.27 -1.43 -4.97
C ASP A 425 0.86 -0.21 -5.68
N VAL A 426 0.84 0.90 -4.97
CA VAL A 426 1.45 2.16 -5.37
C VAL A 426 2.01 2.87 -4.14
N PHE A 427 3.14 3.55 -4.29
CA PHE A 427 3.85 4.19 -3.21
C PHE A 427 3.92 5.70 -3.39
N ILE A 428 3.73 6.43 -2.30
CA ILE A 428 3.89 7.88 -2.24
C ILE A 428 4.95 8.19 -1.17
N ASP A 429 6.06 8.77 -1.56
CA ASP A 429 7.10 9.28 -0.69
C ASP A 429 6.80 10.76 -0.40
N LEU A 430 6.12 11.03 0.70
CA LEU A 430 5.79 12.37 1.17
C LEU A 430 6.98 12.97 1.89
N LEU A 431 7.82 13.66 1.15
CA LEU A 431 9.10 14.18 1.62
C LEU A 431 8.92 15.49 2.38
N GLY A 432 9.10 15.42 3.67
CA GLY A 432 8.95 16.55 4.58
C GLY A 432 10.09 16.62 5.61
N TYR A 433 9.76 17.07 6.80
CA TYR A 433 10.67 17.14 7.92
C TYR A 433 9.93 16.83 9.23
N ARG A 434 10.66 16.79 10.32
CA ARG A 434 10.14 16.61 11.66
C ARG A 434 10.51 17.84 12.49
N LYS A 435 9.52 18.59 12.99
CA LYS A 435 9.75 19.87 13.68
C LYS A 435 10.43 19.69 15.05
N TYR A 436 10.03 18.69 15.81
CA TYR A 436 10.61 18.37 17.12
C TYR A 436 11.57 17.19 17.02
N GLY A 437 12.06 16.67 18.15
CA GLY A 437 12.82 15.42 18.21
C GLY A 437 12.02 14.19 17.83
N HIS A 438 12.46 13.00 18.25
CA HIS A 438 11.67 11.79 18.07
C HIS A 438 10.27 11.94 18.68
N ASN A 439 10.21 12.58 19.84
CA ASN A 439 8.99 13.08 20.47
C ASN A 439 9.25 14.51 21.01
N GLU A 440 8.26 15.12 21.63
CA GLU A 440 8.30 16.51 22.09
C GLU A 440 9.24 16.75 23.28
N GLY A 441 9.70 15.70 23.96
CA GLY A 441 10.69 15.77 25.04
C GLY A 441 12.14 15.58 24.59
N ASP A 442 12.38 15.30 23.30
CA ASP A 442 13.70 15.03 22.75
C ASP A 442 14.30 16.30 22.12
N GLU A 443 15.61 16.54 22.33
CA GLU A 443 16.33 17.67 21.75
C GLU A 443 17.10 17.27 20.48
N PRO A 444 16.53 17.49 19.29
CA PRO A 444 17.09 16.99 18.05
C PRO A 444 18.39 17.68 17.60
N ARG A 445 18.72 18.86 18.16
CA ARG A 445 19.93 19.59 17.81
C ARG A 445 21.20 18.91 18.35
N PHE A 446 21.09 17.98 19.30
CA PHE A 446 22.22 17.16 19.74
C PHE A 446 22.84 16.37 18.59
N THR A 447 22.02 15.87 17.67
CA THR A 447 22.47 15.02 16.56
C THR A 447 22.36 15.71 15.19
N GLN A 448 21.44 16.68 15.02
CA GLN A 448 21.13 17.31 13.73
C GLN A 448 21.11 18.86 13.80
N PRO A 449 22.19 19.52 14.31
CA PRO A 449 22.16 20.96 14.59
C PRO A 449 21.93 21.84 13.36
N LYS A 450 22.54 21.49 12.21
CA LYS A 450 22.39 22.26 10.96
C LYS A 450 20.98 22.16 10.39
N LEU A 451 20.40 20.96 10.39
CA LEU A 451 19.06 20.71 9.87
C LEU A 451 18.03 21.46 10.69
N TYR A 452 18.07 21.34 12.01
CA TYR A 452 17.10 22.00 12.90
C TYR A 452 17.24 23.51 12.94
N LYS A 453 18.42 24.07 12.59
CA LYS A 453 18.57 25.49 12.35
C LYS A 453 17.81 25.97 11.11
N LYS A 454 17.70 25.13 10.06
CA LYS A 454 16.87 25.41 8.88
C LYS A 454 15.38 25.23 9.24
N ILE A 455 15.00 24.11 9.85
CA ILE A 455 13.61 23.81 10.24
C ILE A 455 13.01 24.90 11.14
N ALA A 456 13.77 25.42 12.10
CA ALA A 456 13.29 26.48 13.01
C ALA A 456 12.89 27.78 12.29
N LYS A 457 13.35 27.99 11.06
CA LYS A 457 13.04 29.19 10.25
C LYS A 457 12.06 28.88 9.10
N HIS A 458 11.72 27.62 8.94
CA HIS A 458 10.87 27.16 7.85
C HIS A 458 9.39 27.38 8.20
N GLN A 459 8.62 27.92 7.25
CA GLN A 459 7.18 28.06 7.40
C GLN A 459 6.52 26.68 7.30
N ASN A 460 5.41 26.49 8.00
CA ASN A 460 4.62 25.27 7.86
C ASN A 460 3.85 25.23 6.51
N PRO A 461 3.44 24.06 6.03
CA PRO A 461 2.77 23.94 4.73
C PRO A 461 1.47 24.75 4.61
N ARG A 462 0.70 24.95 5.70
CA ARG A 462 -0.51 25.78 5.69
C ARG A 462 -0.17 27.23 5.36
N ASP A 463 0.84 27.80 6.02
CA ASP A 463 1.19 29.22 5.83
C ASP A 463 1.74 29.43 4.42
N ILE A 464 2.59 28.52 3.92
CA ILE A 464 3.08 28.54 2.53
C ILE A 464 1.91 28.52 1.55
N TYR A 465 0.96 27.60 1.75
CA TYR A 465 -0.17 27.47 0.85
C TYR A 465 -1.17 28.64 0.95
N ALA A 466 -1.40 29.14 2.16
CA ALA A 466 -2.24 30.34 2.36
C ALA A 466 -1.66 31.57 1.63
N ASP A 467 -0.35 31.81 1.74
CA ASP A 467 0.33 32.89 1.02
C ASP A 467 0.16 32.76 -0.50
N GLN A 468 0.26 31.53 -1.03
CA GLN A 468 0.01 31.26 -2.46
C GLN A 468 -1.45 31.57 -2.89
N LEU A 469 -2.45 31.16 -2.10
CA LEU A 469 -3.86 31.42 -2.41
C LEU A 469 -4.24 32.89 -2.26
N ILE A 470 -3.63 33.60 -1.33
CA ILE A 470 -3.78 35.06 -1.18
C ILE A 470 -3.19 35.77 -2.41
N ALA A 471 -2.01 35.38 -2.86
CA ALA A 471 -1.38 35.93 -4.07
C ALA A 471 -2.22 35.65 -5.35
N GLN A 472 -2.94 34.53 -5.37
CA GLN A 472 -3.88 34.18 -6.44
C GLN A 472 -5.29 34.86 -6.30
N ASN A 473 -5.52 35.64 -5.25
CA ASN A 473 -6.82 36.23 -4.90
C ASN A 473 -7.96 35.22 -4.70
N ILE A 474 -7.65 34.01 -4.26
CA ILE A 474 -8.63 32.95 -3.96
C ILE A 474 -9.17 33.09 -2.54
N VAL A 475 -8.33 33.51 -1.59
CA VAL A 475 -8.68 33.80 -0.20
C VAL A 475 -8.03 35.11 0.23
N THR A 476 -8.53 35.70 1.34
CA THR A 476 -7.91 36.85 2.00
C THR A 476 -7.19 36.42 3.28
N ALA A 477 -6.29 37.24 3.78
CA ALA A 477 -5.67 37.00 5.09
C ALA A 477 -6.70 36.96 6.25
N ALA A 478 -7.84 37.67 6.10
CA ALA A 478 -8.94 37.60 7.06
C ALA A 478 -9.63 36.23 7.04
N ASP A 479 -9.86 35.64 5.86
CA ASP A 479 -10.44 34.31 5.72
C ASP A 479 -9.57 33.25 6.37
N VAL A 480 -8.25 33.30 6.14
CA VAL A 480 -7.28 32.35 6.76
C VAL A 480 -7.33 32.44 8.28
N LYS A 481 -7.32 33.67 8.82
CA LYS A 481 -7.40 33.90 10.26
C LYS A 481 -8.72 33.42 10.84
N GLN A 482 -9.82 33.58 10.12
CA GLN A 482 -11.13 33.11 10.56
C GLN A 482 -11.18 31.57 10.62
N LEU A 483 -10.67 30.89 9.61
CA LEU A 483 -10.53 29.42 9.63
C LEU A 483 -9.76 28.90 10.85
N GLU A 484 -8.66 29.58 11.20
CA GLU A 484 -7.87 29.25 12.38
C GLU A 484 -8.67 29.43 13.68
N LEU A 485 -9.35 30.56 13.82
CA LEU A 485 -10.16 30.87 15.00
C LEU A 485 -11.34 29.91 15.18
N ASP A 486 -12.04 29.60 14.11
CA ASP A 486 -13.21 28.70 14.15
C ASP A 486 -12.80 27.30 14.61
N TYR A 487 -11.74 26.74 14.05
CA TYR A 487 -11.27 25.43 14.45
C TYR A 487 -10.68 25.42 15.87
N LYS A 488 -9.92 26.44 16.24
CA LYS A 488 -9.44 26.59 17.61
C LYS A 488 -10.59 26.65 18.62
N ASN A 489 -11.65 27.42 18.30
CA ASN A 489 -12.81 27.52 19.17
C ASN A 489 -13.52 26.17 19.33
N SER A 490 -13.64 25.36 18.27
CA SER A 490 -14.19 24.01 18.37
C SER A 490 -13.35 23.11 19.30
N LEU A 491 -12.03 23.18 19.21
CA LEU A 491 -11.12 22.45 20.11
C LEU A 491 -11.22 22.92 21.58
N GLU A 492 -11.46 24.22 21.83
CA GLU A 492 -11.68 24.74 23.19
C GLU A 492 -13.00 24.22 23.79
N VAL A 493 -14.03 24.03 22.95
CA VAL A 493 -15.30 23.39 23.39
C VAL A 493 -15.02 21.93 23.77
N ASP A 494 -14.38 21.17 22.91
CA ASP A 494 -14.02 19.78 23.15
C ASP A 494 -13.18 19.62 24.42
N LEU A 495 -12.21 20.53 24.67
CA LEU A 495 -11.40 20.54 25.88
C LEU A 495 -12.23 20.81 27.15
N LYS A 496 -13.20 21.71 27.08
CA LYS A 496 -14.09 21.95 28.22
C LYS A 496 -14.97 20.75 28.51
N ASP A 497 -15.43 20.07 27.46
CA ASP A 497 -16.28 18.89 27.59
C ASP A 497 -15.49 17.68 28.06
N SER A 498 -14.24 17.50 27.61
CA SER A 498 -13.37 16.42 28.12
C SER A 498 -13.15 16.52 29.62
N ARG A 499 -13.03 17.73 30.16
CA ARG A 499 -12.81 17.94 31.60
C ARG A 499 -14.00 17.61 32.50
N LYS A 500 -15.20 17.50 31.91
CA LYS A 500 -16.43 17.07 32.63
C LYS A 500 -16.51 15.57 32.78
N GLU A 501 -15.82 14.81 31.94
CA GLU A 501 -15.78 13.35 32.02
C GLU A 501 -14.96 12.91 33.24
N GLU A 502 -15.43 11.94 33.99
CA GLU A 502 -14.71 11.37 35.12
C GLU A 502 -13.71 10.30 34.69
N LYS A 503 -14.01 9.59 33.59
CA LYS A 503 -13.24 8.45 33.07
C LYS A 503 -13.00 8.53 31.58
N THR A 504 -11.97 7.85 31.12
CA THR A 504 -11.69 7.67 29.70
C THR A 504 -12.41 6.42 29.18
N ILE A 505 -13.14 6.55 28.08
CA ILE A 505 -13.84 5.45 27.44
C ILE A 505 -13.01 5.01 26.22
N ILE A 506 -12.71 3.72 26.14
CA ILE A 506 -12.14 3.10 24.94
C ILE A 506 -13.25 2.34 24.22
N THR A 507 -13.59 2.84 23.04
CA THR A 507 -14.50 2.13 22.14
C THR A 507 -13.76 0.95 21.52
N PRO A 508 -14.28 -0.28 21.63
CA PRO A 508 -13.68 -1.44 20.99
C PRO A 508 -13.54 -1.22 19.47
N PHE A 509 -12.38 -1.57 18.93
CA PHE A 509 -12.16 -1.53 17.49
C PHE A 509 -13.01 -2.61 16.81
N MET A 510 -13.70 -2.27 15.72
CA MET A 510 -14.57 -3.18 14.96
C MET A 510 -15.69 -3.79 15.83
N ALA A 511 -16.31 -2.99 16.69
CA ALA A 511 -17.35 -3.46 17.59
C ALA A 511 -18.58 -4.05 16.85
N ASP A 512 -18.90 -3.56 15.66
CA ASP A 512 -20.03 -4.03 14.85
C ASP A 512 -19.82 -5.50 14.41
N GLU A 513 -18.57 -5.89 14.06
CA GLU A 513 -18.22 -7.26 13.65
C GLU A 513 -18.32 -8.26 14.81
N TRP A 514 -18.13 -7.79 16.05
CA TRP A 514 -18.17 -8.60 17.27
C TRP A 514 -19.52 -8.51 18.00
N GLU A 515 -20.55 -7.91 17.38
CA GLU A 515 -21.87 -7.82 17.98
C GLU A 515 -22.43 -9.20 18.34
N GLY A 516 -22.97 -9.34 19.55
CA GLY A 516 -23.49 -10.61 20.06
C GLY A 516 -22.43 -11.53 20.69
N LEU A 517 -21.15 -11.22 20.56
CA LEU A 517 -20.05 -11.93 21.23
C LEU A 517 -19.62 -11.17 22.49
N SER A 518 -19.22 -11.89 23.52
CA SER A 518 -18.80 -11.29 24.79
C SER A 518 -17.62 -12.03 25.41
N LEU A 519 -16.83 -11.32 26.20
CA LEU A 519 -15.75 -11.90 26.98
C LEU A 519 -16.29 -12.99 27.92
N ALA A 520 -15.63 -14.15 27.91
CA ALA A 520 -15.93 -15.23 28.81
C ALA A 520 -15.50 -14.86 30.24
N LYS A 521 -16.46 -14.75 31.18
CA LYS A 521 -16.15 -14.57 32.61
C LYS A 521 -15.42 -15.81 33.13
N ALA A 522 -14.56 -15.63 34.14
CA ALA A 522 -13.75 -16.71 34.75
C ALA A 522 -14.58 -17.97 35.14
N LYS A 523 -15.85 -17.83 35.49
CA LYS A 523 -16.75 -18.95 35.75
C LYS A 523 -17.08 -19.73 34.47
N LYS A 524 -17.35 -19.03 33.35
CA LYS A 524 -17.66 -19.64 32.04
C LYS A 524 -16.43 -20.35 31.43
N MET A 525 -15.23 -19.85 31.68
CA MET A 525 -14.00 -20.50 31.24
C MET A 525 -13.76 -21.89 31.87
N LYS A 526 -14.45 -22.20 32.99
CA LYS A 526 -14.37 -23.50 33.66
C LYS A 526 -15.50 -24.45 33.27
N GLU A 527 -16.46 -23.99 32.50
CA GLU A 527 -17.58 -24.81 32.03
C GLU A 527 -17.11 -25.68 30.84
N VAL A 528 -17.45 -26.96 30.89
CA VAL A 528 -17.18 -27.86 29.76
C VAL A 528 -18.22 -27.59 28.66
N VAL A 529 -17.77 -27.13 27.52
CA VAL A 529 -18.65 -26.97 26.35
C VAL A 529 -18.84 -28.33 25.68
N ASP A 530 -20.11 -28.70 25.39
CA ASP A 530 -20.42 -29.91 24.65
C ASP A 530 -20.06 -29.72 23.16
N THR A 531 -19.02 -30.41 22.73
CA THR A 531 -18.51 -30.39 21.37
C THR A 531 -18.90 -31.63 20.54
N LYS A 532 -19.86 -32.44 21.07
CA LYS A 532 -20.34 -33.64 20.35
C LYS A 532 -21.01 -33.28 19.05
N VAL A 533 -20.79 -34.12 18.05
CA VAL A 533 -21.42 -34.02 16.75
C VAL A 533 -22.19 -35.30 16.45
N ASP A 534 -23.35 -35.16 15.81
CA ASP A 534 -24.16 -36.32 15.41
C ASP A 534 -23.36 -37.26 14.50
N LYS A 535 -23.43 -38.56 14.79
CA LYS A 535 -22.76 -39.63 14.04
C LYS A 535 -23.14 -39.60 12.57
N LYS A 536 -24.37 -39.21 12.24
CA LYS A 536 -24.83 -39.11 10.85
C LYS A 536 -24.05 -38.01 10.11
N MET A 537 -23.90 -36.83 10.73
CA MET A 537 -23.11 -35.74 10.14
C MET A 537 -21.64 -36.13 9.99
N LEU A 538 -21.04 -36.76 10.99
CA LEU A 538 -19.65 -37.27 10.89
C LEU A 538 -19.50 -38.28 9.74
N THR A 539 -20.49 -39.15 9.56
CA THR A 539 -20.47 -40.16 8.48
C THR A 539 -20.59 -39.51 7.10
N GLU A 540 -21.42 -38.48 6.95
CA GLU A 540 -21.53 -37.70 5.71
C GLU A 540 -20.20 -37.04 5.37
N VAL A 541 -19.58 -36.35 6.32
CA VAL A 541 -18.26 -35.72 6.14
C VAL A 541 -17.21 -36.77 5.79
N ALA A 542 -17.10 -37.83 6.60
CA ALA A 542 -16.14 -38.92 6.34
C ALA A 542 -16.30 -39.57 4.98
N THR A 543 -17.54 -39.78 4.55
CA THR A 543 -17.83 -40.35 3.21
C THR A 543 -17.27 -39.42 2.12
N THR A 544 -17.55 -38.11 2.22
CA THR A 544 -17.11 -37.15 1.21
C THR A 544 -15.60 -37.03 1.14
N ILE A 545 -14.94 -36.80 2.28
CA ILE A 545 -13.47 -36.58 2.31
C ILE A 545 -12.65 -37.84 2.04
N THR A 546 -13.29 -39.00 2.00
CA THR A 546 -12.68 -40.32 1.67
C THR A 546 -13.15 -40.90 0.33
N THR A 547 -13.79 -40.07 -0.51
CA THR A 547 -14.27 -40.50 -1.85
C THR A 547 -13.62 -39.58 -2.90
N LEU A 548 -12.76 -40.12 -3.72
CA LEU A 548 -12.16 -39.40 -4.83
C LEU A 548 -13.13 -39.29 -6.02
N PRO A 549 -13.13 -38.18 -6.78
CA PRO A 549 -13.87 -38.08 -8.03
C PRO A 549 -13.46 -39.20 -9.03
N ALA A 550 -14.42 -39.90 -9.54
CA ALA A 550 -14.18 -41.08 -10.40
C ALA A 550 -13.67 -40.72 -11.82
N ASP A 551 -13.89 -39.51 -12.24
CA ASP A 551 -13.48 -38.93 -13.54
C ASP A 551 -12.04 -38.36 -13.51
N LYS A 552 -11.38 -38.38 -12.37
CA LYS A 552 -10.03 -37.85 -12.18
C LYS A 552 -9.06 -38.97 -11.78
N LYS A 553 -7.83 -38.84 -12.24
CA LYS A 553 -6.73 -39.73 -11.85
C LYS A 553 -5.84 -39.05 -10.81
N PHE A 554 -5.48 -39.79 -9.79
CA PHE A 554 -4.62 -39.31 -8.71
C PHE A 554 -3.34 -40.13 -8.55
N LEU A 555 -2.32 -39.57 -7.97
CA LEU A 555 -1.12 -40.30 -7.61
C LEU A 555 -1.48 -41.47 -6.70
N ARG A 556 -1.01 -42.69 -7.01
CA ARG A 556 -1.30 -43.90 -6.25
C ARG A 556 -1.11 -43.77 -4.73
N LYS A 557 -0.15 -42.91 -4.28
CA LYS A 557 0.03 -42.65 -2.87
C LYS A 557 -1.15 -41.86 -2.26
N ILE A 558 -1.78 -41.00 -3.03
CA ILE A 558 -2.97 -40.23 -2.60
C ILE A 558 -4.16 -41.18 -2.52
N GLU A 559 -4.36 -42.06 -3.53
CA GLU A 559 -5.43 -43.08 -3.51
C GLU A 559 -5.30 -43.99 -2.28
N LYS A 560 -4.05 -44.41 -1.96
CA LYS A 560 -3.77 -45.18 -0.76
C LYS A 560 -4.11 -44.40 0.51
N LEU A 561 -3.68 -43.13 0.63
CA LEU A 561 -3.94 -42.27 1.79
C LEU A 561 -5.46 -42.12 2.03
N ILE A 562 -6.21 -41.83 0.99
CA ILE A 562 -7.66 -41.67 1.08
C ILE A 562 -8.32 -43.00 1.47
N GLY A 563 -7.84 -44.13 0.93
CA GLY A 563 -8.27 -45.46 1.34
C GLY A 563 -7.95 -45.80 2.80
N ASP A 564 -6.78 -45.39 3.29
CA ASP A 564 -6.38 -45.54 4.70
C ASP A 564 -7.31 -44.74 5.61
N ARG A 565 -7.65 -43.49 5.27
CA ARG A 565 -8.61 -42.65 6.01
C ARG A 565 -10.01 -43.28 6.04
N ARG A 566 -10.42 -43.84 4.90
CA ARG A 566 -11.71 -44.55 4.83
C ARG A 566 -11.75 -45.70 5.83
N ARG A 567 -10.66 -46.53 5.87
CA ARG A 567 -10.53 -47.61 6.85
C ARG A 567 -10.54 -47.11 8.29
N MET A 568 -9.80 -46.01 8.61
CA MET A 568 -9.79 -45.42 9.94
C MET A 568 -11.19 -45.13 10.43
N TYR A 569 -12.07 -44.57 9.60
CA TYR A 569 -13.40 -44.19 10.03
C TYR A 569 -14.39 -45.33 10.03
N PHE A 570 -14.40 -46.21 8.99
CA PHE A 570 -15.45 -47.20 8.80
C PHE A 570 -15.11 -48.57 9.35
N GLU A 571 -13.82 -48.89 9.55
CA GLU A 571 -13.37 -50.24 9.90
C GLU A 571 -12.52 -50.29 11.18
N SER A 572 -12.07 -49.16 11.68
CA SER A 572 -11.17 -49.06 12.86
C SER A 572 -11.76 -48.11 13.90
N ASP A 573 -11.44 -48.36 15.18
CA ASP A 573 -11.76 -47.43 16.28
C ASP A 573 -10.64 -46.42 16.53
N ALA A 574 -9.64 -46.34 15.66
CA ALA A 574 -8.47 -45.47 15.82
C ALA A 574 -8.33 -44.53 14.60
N MET A 575 -8.20 -43.24 14.87
CA MET A 575 -7.96 -42.19 13.86
C MET A 575 -6.69 -41.44 14.17
N ASP A 576 -5.99 -41.02 13.13
CA ASP A 576 -4.87 -40.08 13.28
C ASP A 576 -5.38 -38.62 13.44
N TRP A 577 -4.47 -37.75 13.85
CA TRP A 577 -4.77 -36.33 14.04
C TRP A 577 -5.32 -35.67 12.78
N ALA A 578 -4.80 -36.02 11.59
CA ALA A 578 -5.22 -35.45 10.32
C ALA A 578 -6.67 -35.80 9.99
N MET A 579 -7.07 -37.05 10.25
CA MET A 579 -8.48 -37.45 10.05
C MET A 579 -9.41 -36.74 11.03
N GLY A 580 -9.00 -36.61 12.29
CA GLY A 580 -9.77 -35.88 13.31
C GLY A 580 -9.94 -34.41 12.96
N GLU A 581 -8.87 -33.77 12.50
CA GLU A 581 -8.83 -32.39 12.04
C GLU A 581 -9.78 -32.15 10.85
N LEU A 582 -9.71 -32.97 9.82
CA LEU A 582 -10.57 -32.85 8.63
C LEU A 582 -12.06 -33.10 8.96
N LEU A 583 -12.37 -34.01 9.89
CA LEU A 583 -13.72 -34.20 10.38
C LEU A 583 -14.24 -32.98 11.12
N ALA A 584 -13.42 -32.36 11.99
CA ALA A 584 -13.77 -31.14 12.69
C ALA A 584 -14.04 -29.98 11.72
N TYR A 585 -13.18 -29.78 10.73
CA TYR A 585 -13.43 -28.77 9.69
C TYR A 585 -14.71 -29.06 8.92
N GLY A 586 -14.93 -30.28 8.48
CA GLY A 586 -16.11 -30.67 7.72
C GLY A 586 -17.42 -30.47 8.49
N THR A 587 -17.43 -30.72 9.80
CA THR A 587 -18.61 -30.50 10.63
C THR A 587 -18.89 -29.01 10.83
N LEU A 588 -17.87 -28.16 11.04
CA LEU A 588 -18.02 -26.70 11.08
C LEU A 588 -18.59 -26.15 9.77
N LEU A 589 -18.07 -26.62 8.63
CA LEU A 589 -18.60 -26.22 7.32
C LEU A 589 -20.09 -26.58 7.18
N LYS A 590 -20.49 -27.78 7.61
CA LYS A 590 -21.90 -28.22 7.63
C LYS A 590 -22.79 -27.36 8.52
N GLU A 591 -22.25 -26.81 9.59
CA GLU A 591 -22.92 -25.87 10.48
C GLU A 591 -22.94 -24.42 9.95
N GLY A 592 -22.31 -24.17 8.77
CA GLY A 592 -22.31 -22.89 8.10
C GLY A 592 -21.14 -21.98 8.48
N PHE A 593 -20.14 -22.49 9.21
CA PHE A 593 -18.94 -21.73 9.56
C PHE A 593 -17.86 -21.87 8.48
N ASP A 594 -17.27 -20.77 8.10
CA ASP A 594 -16.10 -20.77 7.22
C ASP A 594 -14.86 -21.23 8.00
N VAL A 595 -13.96 -21.91 7.30
CA VAL A 595 -12.67 -22.33 7.84
C VAL A 595 -11.56 -21.85 6.91
N ARG A 596 -10.66 -21.04 7.44
CA ARG A 596 -9.45 -20.58 6.76
C ARG A 596 -8.23 -21.14 7.47
N ILE A 597 -7.34 -21.80 6.72
CA ILE A 597 -6.03 -22.20 7.21
C ILE A 597 -4.94 -21.69 6.28
N SER A 598 -3.94 -21.03 6.82
CA SER A 598 -2.75 -20.60 6.07
C SER A 598 -1.46 -20.85 6.85
N GLY A 599 -0.36 -20.92 6.12
CA GLY A 599 0.97 -21.20 6.63
C GLY A 599 1.81 -21.92 5.60
N GLN A 600 3.04 -22.25 5.96
CA GLN A 600 3.96 -22.96 5.06
C GLN A 600 3.54 -24.42 4.95
N ASP A 601 3.39 -24.94 3.71
CA ASP A 601 3.03 -26.33 3.40
C ASP A 601 1.65 -26.82 3.94
N VAL A 602 0.77 -25.94 4.36
CA VAL A 602 -0.49 -26.32 5.04
C VAL A 602 -1.47 -27.09 4.15
N GLU A 603 -1.45 -26.91 2.84
CA GLU A 603 -2.32 -27.65 1.91
C GLU A 603 -2.09 -29.15 2.01
N ARG A 604 -0.84 -29.57 2.12
CA ARG A 604 -0.39 -30.96 2.32
C ARG A 604 -0.21 -31.30 3.79
N GLY A 605 0.23 -30.32 4.60
CA GLY A 605 0.79 -30.46 5.92
C GLY A 605 2.30 -30.79 5.86
N THR A 606 3.10 -30.19 6.74
CA THR A 606 4.58 -30.37 6.80
C THR A 606 4.97 -31.84 6.84
N PHE A 607 4.24 -32.67 7.60
CA PHE A 607 4.48 -34.09 7.73
C PHE A 607 3.75 -34.94 6.68
N SER A 608 3.25 -34.36 5.58
CA SER A 608 2.47 -35.06 4.56
C SER A 608 1.23 -35.76 5.16
N HIS A 609 0.60 -35.13 6.13
CA HIS A 609 -0.48 -35.71 6.93
C HIS A 609 -1.87 -35.17 6.51
N ARG A 610 -1.99 -33.87 6.18
CA ARG A 610 -3.28 -33.22 5.95
C ARG A 610 -3.86 -33.51 4.56
N HIS A 611 -3.16 -33.19 3.50
CA HIS A 611 -3.66 -33.30 2.12
C HIS A 611 -5.11 -32.79 1.99
N ALA A 612 -5.36 -31.57 2.44
CA ALA A 612 -6.67 -30.93 2.34
C ALA A 612 -6.98 -30.45 0.91
N LEU A 613 -5.93 -30.15 0.14
CA LEU A 613 -5.98 -29.87 -1.28
C LEU A 613 -5.31 -31.04 -2.03
N LEU A 614 -6.01 -31.61 -3.00
CA LEU A 614 -5.53 -32.68 -3.85
C LEU A 614 -5.31 -32.14 -5.27
N LYS A 615 -4.35 -32.72 -6.00
CA LYS A 615 -4.10 -32.40 -7.41
C LYS A 615 -4.34 -33.61 -8.27
N ALA A 616 -5.11 -33.42 -9.34
CA ALA A 616 -5.27 -34.42 -10.36
C ALA A 616 -3.96 -34.63 -11.13
N GLU A 617 -3.53 -35.87 -11.35
CA GLU A 617 -2.20 -36.23 -11.88
C GLU A 617 -1.93 -35.67 -13.28
N GLU A 618 -2.95 -35.58 -14.13
CA GLU A 618 -2.79 -35.19 -15.54
C GLU A 618 -3.03 -33.71 -15.80
N SER A 619 -3.91 -33.07 -15.01
CA SER A 619 -4.31 -31.64 -15.23
C SER A 619 -3.77 -30.67 -14.19
N GLU A 620 -3.22 -31.16 -13.07
CA GLU A 620 -2.88 -30.38 -11.88
C GLU A 620 -4.08 -29.61 -11.27
N GLU A 621 -5.29 -29.97 -11.66
CA GLU A 621 -6.52 -29.37 -11.12
C GLU A 621 -6.59 -29.54 -9.62
N GLU A 622 -6.84 -28.44 -8.92
CA GLU A 622 -6.94 -28.39 -7.45
C GLU A 622 -8.32 -28.83 -6.99
N ILE A 623 -8.38 -29.79 -6.11
CA ILE A 623 -9.61 -30.40 -5.60
C ILE A 623 -9.59 -30.33 -4.07
N VAL A 624 -10.57 -29.66 -3.49
CA VAL A 624 -10.79 -29.56 -2.05
C VAL A 624 -12.06 -30.31 -1.71
N LEU A 625 -11.93 -31.55 -1.24
CA LEU A 625 -13.07 -32.43 -0.95
C LEU A 625 -14.00 -31.85 0.11
N LEU A 626 -13.47 -31.12 1.08
CA LEU A 626 -14.25 -30.43 2.12
C LEU A 626 -15.29 -29.44 1.56
N ASN A 627 -15.04 -28.86 0.39
CA ASN A 627 -15.98 -27.93 -0.25
C ASN A 627 -17.09 -28.66 -1.04
N THR A 628 -17.09 -30.00 -1.04
CA THR A 628 -18.06 -30.80 -1.78
C THR A 628 -19.04 -31.57 -0.87
N ILE A 629 -19.05 -31.31 0.45
CA ILE A 629 -19.92 -32.02 1.41
C ILE A 629 -21.39 -31.67 1.15
N SER A 630 -21.70 -30.38 1.09
CA SER A 630 -23.03 -29.81 0.81
C SER A 630 -22.86 -28.46 0.09
N PRO A 631 -22.43 -28.42 -1.18
CA PRO A 631 -21.95 -27.22 -1.86
C PRO A 631 -22.90 -26.01 -1.80
N GLU A 632 -24.22 -26.28 -1.77
CA GLU A 632 -25.26 -25.25 -1.74
C GLU A 632 -25.53 -24.69 -0.32
N ASN A 633 -25.15 -25.44 0.74
CA ASN A 633 -25.55 -25.16 2.11
C ASN A 633 -24.44 -25.48 3.12
N GLN A 634 -23.25 -24.98 2.90
CA GLN A 634 -22.13 -25.12 3.83
C GLN A 634 -21.26 -23.86 3.81
N GLY A 635 -20.46 -23.67 4.87
CA GLY A 635 -19.36 -22.73 4.87
C GLY A 635 -18.26 -23.10 3.88
N LYS A 636 -17.35 -22.18 3.63
CA LYS A 636 -16.23 -22.35 2.71
C LYS A 636 -14.97 -22.80 3.45
N PHE A 637 -14.30 -23.84 2.94
CA PHE A 637 -12.95 -24.21 3.37
C PHE A 637 -11.91 -23.55 2.47
N SER A 638 -11.05 -22.73 3.04
CA SER A 638 -9.98 -22.03 2.35
C SER A 638 -8.63 -22.46 2.92
N VAL A 639 -7.77 -23.02 2.09
CA VAL A 639 -6.42 -23.46 2.48
C VAL A 639 -5.39 -22.86 1.56
N TYR A 640 -4.34 -22.26 2.13
CA TYR A 640 -3.33 -21.57 1.34
C TYR A 640 -1.92 -21.79 1.88
N ASN A 641 -1.06 -22.33 1.04
CA ASN A 641 0.37 -22.28 1.31
C ASN A 641 0.83 -20.81 1.29
N SER A 642 1.46 -20.38 2.36
CA SER A 642 1.99 -19.02 2.48
C SER A 642 3.34 -18.87 1.77
N LEU A 643 3.77 -17.62 1.59
CA LEU A 643 5.19 -17.34 1.40
C LEU A 643 5.99 -17.80 2.64
N LEU A 644 7.30 -17.94 2.48
CA LEU A 644 8.20 -18.45 3.53
C LEU A 644 8.47 -17.35 4.57
N SER A 645 7.49 -17.05 5.39
CA SER A 645 7.53 -16.08 6.48
C SER A 645 6.54 -16.48 7.57
N GLU A 646 6.95 -16.34 8.82
CA GLU A 646 6.07 -16.47 9.99
C GLU A 646 5.46 -15.11 10.37
N TYR A 647 6.27 -14.05 10.30
CA TYR A 647 5.96 -12.75 10.90
C TYR A 647 4.78 -12.05 10.22
N ALA A 648 4.90 -11.77 8.92
CA ALA A 648 3.82 -11.11 8.20
C ALA A 648 2.61 -12.02 8.00
N VAL A 649 2.81 -13.34 7.84
CA VAL A 649 1.72 -14.30 7.64
C VAL A 649 0.86 -14.42 8.89
N LEU A 650 1.47 -14.58 10.08
CA LEU A 650 0.72 -14.57 11.34
C LEU A 650 0.00 -13.24 11.57
N GLY A 651 0.67 -12.10 11.25
CA GLY A 651 0.06 -10.79 11.34
C GLY A 651 -1.15 -10.61 10.43
N PHE A 652 -1.07 -11.17 9.23
CA PHE A 652 -2.18 -11.18 8.27
C PHE A 652 -3.36 -12.02 8.80
N ASP A 653 -3.13 -13.26 9.22
CA ASP A 653 -4.20 -14.13 9.71
C ASP A 653 -4.79 -13.64 11.05
N TYR A 654 -3.97 -12.99 11.89
CA TYR A 654 -4.49 -12.26 13.05
C TYR A 654 -5.47 -11.16 12.64
N GLY A 655 -5.12 -10.35 11.63
CA GLY A 655 -5.99 -9.31 11.08
C GLY A 655 -7.26 -9.90 10.44
N PHE A 656 -7.13 -11.02 9.73
CA PHE A 656 -8.26 -11.73 9.14
C PHE A 656 -9.23 -12.22 10.23
N ALA A 657 -8.73 -12.89 11.26
CA ALA A 657 -9.53 -13.38 12.37
C ALA A 657 -10.22 -12.24 13.15
N MET A 658 -9.57 -11.07 13.28
CA MET A 658 -10.16 -9.89 13.91
C MET A 658 -11.42 -9.40 13.18
N ALA A 659 -11.45 -9.49 11.86
CA ALA A 659 -12.58 -9.07 11.03
C ALA A 659 -13.53 -10.23 10.65
N SER A 660 -13.27 -11.44 11.12
CA SER A 660 -14.07 -12.65 10.84
C SER A 660 -14.33 -13.46 12.11
N PRO A 661 -15.05 -12.94 13.10
CA PRO A 661 -15.26 -13.62 14.37
C PRO A 661 -16.08 -14.92 14.25
N ASN A 662 -16.86 -15.07 13.18
CA ASN A 662 -17.68 -16.24 12.90
C ASN A 662 -16.98 -17.28 11.99
N ALA A 663 -15.71 -17.10 11.69
CA ALA A 663 -14.90 -18.07 10.95
C ALA A 663 -13.84 -18.70 11.85
N LEU A 664 -13.49 -19.95 11.58
CA LEU A 664 -12.31 -20.57 12.16
C LEU A 664 -11.09 -20.17 11.33
N THR A 665 -10.32 -19.21 11.83
CA THR A 665 -9.07 -18.78 11.20
C THR A 665 -7.88 -19.44 11.89
N ILE A 666 -7.05 -20.12 11.09
CA ILE A 666 -5.91 -20.91 11.59
C ILE A 666 -4.64 -20.44 10.89
N TRP A 667 -3.62 -20.14 11.69
CA TRP A 667 -2.23 -20.08 11.21
C TRP A 667 -1.46 -21.28 11.71
N GLU A 668 -0.76 -21.97 10.80
CA GLU A 668 0.10 -23.10 11.15
C GLU A 668 1.56 -22.75 10.84
N ALA A 669 2.42 -22.85 11.83
CA ALA A 669 3.86 -22.82 11.62
C ALA A 669 4.32 -24.07 10.87
N GLN A 670 5.35 -23.98 10.02
CA GLN A 670 5.90 -25.17 9.36
C GLN A 670 6.41 -26.18 10.41
N PHE A 671 7.11 -25.68 11.44
CA PHE A 671 7.36 -26.34 12.71
C PHE A 671 7.11 -25.34 13.83
N GLY A 672 6.64 -25.81 14.96
CA GLY A 672 6.44 -24.97 16.14
C GLY A 672 7.69 -24.22 16.57
N ASP A 673 8.88 -24.78 16.34
CA ASP A 673 10.17 -24.15 16.58
C ASP A 673 10.36 -22.81 15.85
N PHE A 674 9.71 -22.62 14.70
CA PHE A 674 9.85 -21.41 13.90
C PHE A 674 8.89 -20.30 14.34
N SER A 675 7.98 -20.57 15.27
CA SER A 675 7.02 -19.57 15.77
C SER A 675 7.73 -18.34 16.38
N ASN A 676 8.95 -18.49 16.87
CA ASN A 676 9.76 -17.38 17.39
C ASN A 676 10.12 -16.34 16.32
N GLY A 677 10.08 -16.69 15.04
CA GLY A 677 10.19 -15.73 13.93
C GLY A 677 9.04 -14.71 13.91
N ALA A 678 7.88 -15.04 14.51
CA ALA A 678 6.74 -14.18 14.66
C ALA A 678 6.49 -13.71 16.11
N GLN A 679 7.49 -13.80 17.00
CA GLN A 679 7.33 -13.53 18.44
C GLN A 679 6.67 -12.18 18.74
N ILE A 680 6.97 -11.15 17.94
CA ILE A 680 6.37 -9.83 18.13
C ILE A 680 4.83 -9.89 17.96
N MET A 681 4.32 -10.70 17.04
CA MET A 681 2.88 -10.86 16.85
C MET A 681 2.24 -11.56 18.04
N PHE A 682 2.91 -12.57 18.60
CA PHE A 682 2.45 -13.21 19.83
C PHE A 682 2.39 -12.23 21.01
N ASP A 683 3.49 -11.50 21.26
CA ASP A 683 3.61 -10.65 22.44
C ASP A 683 2.75 -9.39 22.37
N GLN A 684 2.69 -8.76 21.19
CA GLN A 684 2.10 -7.42 21.06
C GLN A 684 0.64 -7.43 20.62
N TYR A 685 0.19 -8.51 19.95
CA TYR A 685 -1.17 -8.61 19.41
C TYR A 685 -1.93 -9.78 20.06
N ILE A 686 -1.51 -11.03 19.86
CA ILE A 686 -2.29 -12.20 20.29
C ILE A 686 -2.48 -12.22 21.81
N SER A 687 -1.42 -11.99 22.58
CA SER A 687 -1.48 -12.05 24.04
C SER A 687 -1.93 -10.76 24.71
N ALA A 688 -1.77 -9.59 24.06
CA ALA A 688 -1.91 -8.31 24.74
C ALA A 688 -3.00 -7.38 24.17
N ALA A 689 -3.53 -7.64 22.98
CA ALA A 689 -4.45 -6.71 22.31
C ALA A 689 -5.79 -6.53 23.03
N GLU A 690 -6.31 -7.57 23.67
CA GLU A 690 -7.55 -7.51 24.44
C GLU A 690 -7.39 -6.54 25.61
N ASP A 691 -6.28 -6.63 26.33
CA ASP A 691 -6.00 -5.83 27.51
C ASP A 691 -5.61 -4.37 27.18
N LYS A 692 -4.92 -4.19 26.05
CA LYS A 692 -4.50 -2.87 25.58
C LYS A 692 -5.59 -2.08 24.84
N TRP A 693 -6.36 -2.76 23.99
CA TRP A 693 -7.20 -2.09 22.99
C TRP A 693 -8.65 -2.58 22.97
N LYS A 694 -9.02 -3.48 23.88
CA LYS A 694 -10.30 -4.22 23.86
C LYS A 694 -10.53 -4.94 22.52
N ALA A 695 -9.44 -5.31 21.83
CA ALA A 695 -9.49 -5.97 20.54
C ALA A 695 -9.52 -7.48 20.74
N GLN A 696 -10.66 -8.10 20.40
CA GLN A 696 -10.85 -9.54 20.49
C GLN A 696 -10.32 -10.23 19.23
N ASN A 697 -9.93 -11.51 19.37
CA ASN A 697 -9.45 -12.31 18.25
C ASN A 697 -9.71 -13.80 18.49
N GLY A 698 -10.15 -14.50 17.46
CA GLY A 698 -10.43 -15.94 17.48
C GLY A 698 -9.40 -16.79 16.75
N ILE A 699 -8.21 -16.28 16.50
CA ILE A 699 -7.18 -17.03 15.76
C ILE A 699 -6.76 -18.30 16.51
N VAL A 700 -6.65 -19.39 15.78
CA VAL A 700 -6.04 -20.64 16.25
C VAL A 700 -4.62 -20.75 15.69
N VAL A 701 -3.69 -21.10 16.54
CA VAL A 701 -2.28 -21.29 16.18
C VAL A 701 -1.91 -22.76 16.31
N LEU A 702 -1.46 -23.36 15.20
CA LEU A 702 -0.97 -24.73 15.18
C LEU A 702 0.56 -24.74 15.14
N LEU A 703 1.16 -25.46 16.09
CA LEU A 703 2.62 -25.56 16.26
C LEU A 703 3.06 -27.02 16.19
N PRO A 704 3.06 -27.63 14.98
CA PRO A 704 3.35 -29.04 14.82
C PRO A 704 4.82 -29.35 15.13
N HIS A 705 5.04 -30.52 15.76
CA HIS A 705 6.34 -31.08 16.07
C HIS A 705 6.42 -32.54 15.65
N GLY A 706 7.61 -33.02 15.32
CA GLY A 706 7.83 -34.41 14.91
C GLY A 706 8.02 -35.38 16.10
N TYR A 707 7.97 -34.87 17.32
CA TYR A 707 8.21 -35.65 18.53
C TYR A 707 7.08 -35.48 19.53
#